data_e8269be92d78bd3e966db02178b9f6c8
#
_entry.id   e8269be92d78bd3e966db02178b9f6c8
#
_cell.length_a   1.000
_cell.length_b   1.000
_cell.length_c   1.000
_cell.angle_alpha   90.00
_cell.angle_beta   90.00
_cell.angle_gamma   90.00
#
_symmetry.space_group_name_H-M   'P 1'
#
loop_
_entity.id
_entity.type
_entity.pdbx_description
1 polymer ?
#
loop_
_entity_poly.entity_id
_entity_poly.type
_entity_poly.pdbx_seq_one_letter_code
_entity_poly.pdbx_strand_id
1 'polypeptide(L)'
;MTKTIALAGNPNVGKSTLFNALTGSRQHVGNWPGKTVEKKDGYLQLGDEEIQIVDLPGTYSLTAYSIEEIIARDFIVNEAPTAVIAVVNAANLDRNLYLVTQLIELGMPVIVALNMTDVARRRGLQISLQGLSERLGGIPVVETVGNRSEGLDDLIAAIALVVAQPHTGGIQTNFTGILGDEIRKLRALIEEQDDLIEQYNPCWLATKLLEDDQAVIAALDSGDTRTLLDAAREAQKRIEEGTGEDPEILIADQRYQFIDRIIENAVERPKETIITRSEKVDEIVTHRIWGLPIFLLLMWLVFQFTSNVSSPFLDWVDVFINGFVYRWTSWALANVGLGDHWFSSLLLDGVIAGVGGVLVFVPVLLFLYLALGILEDSGYMARAAFVMDRVMRWMGLHGKSFLPMIVGFGCTVPAVYATRTLENEKDRKLTAFLATFMSCGARLPVYVIFGSAFFGAASGSLVFAMYILGIVVALITGYVMKNTVYRSSPPAPFVMELPPYRIPRPRDVWAQMWERTQGFLVKSGTVILGVSVALWLLMAIPAHPDTGLFNEVQAGDSLFGRVSGLIAPALKPAGFGSWQTTGSLMTGILAKEVIVSTMSQIYAEESHTSDFVETSLEEDLRSVSLEFGQAALLTIQETLNIIPRTINLIPFVGLGELDFFPAQSQDVDTTRLEGSLIPAFARTAGSEAAGPIAAVAFNVFVLLYIPCVSAVSAMRQEFGRRWMWAQISYTLFVAWAAAVLVFQVGKLLFL
;
A
#
# COMPACT_ATOMS: atom_id res chain seq x y z
N MET A 1 8.64 -35.15 23.49
CA MET A 1 8.69 -33.92 22.69
C MET A 1 7.56 -34.00 21.70
N THR A 2 6.76 -32.94 21.54
CA THR A 2 5.72 -32.85 20.50
C THR A 2 6.41 -32.82 19.16
N LYS A 3 6.05 -33.74 18.25
CA LYS A 3 6.60 -33.75 16.87
C LYS A 3 6.06 -32.52 16.13
N THR A 4 6.94 -31.79 15.49
CA THR A 4 6.59 -30.56 14.74
C THR A 4 6.85 -30.74 13.25
N ILE A 5 5.88 -30.34 12.42
CA ILE A 5 5.99 -30.34 10.97
C ILE A 5 5.88 -28.90 10.46
N ALA A 6 6.80 -28.48 9.63
CA ALA A 6 6.76 -27.18 8.96
C ALA A 6 6.07 -27.29 7.61
N LEU A 7 5.19 -26.34 7.29
CA LEU A 7 4.59 -26.21 5.96
C LEU A 7 5.28 -25.06 5.22
N ALA A 8 6.05 -25.39 4.18
CA ALA A 8 6.80 -24.45 3.36
C ALA A 8 6.27 -24.42 1.92
N GLY A 9 6.48 -23.35 1.18
CA GLY A 9 6.09 -23.26 -0.22
C GLY A 9 6.07 -21.82 -0.72
N ASN A 10 6.08 -21.68 -2.03
CA ASN A 10 6.06 -20.37 -2.67
C ASN A 10 4.74 -19.61 -2.35
N PRO A 11 4.72 -18.28 -2.47
CA PRO A 11 3.48 -17.53 -2.40
C PRO A 11 2.45 -18.04 -3.43
N ASN A 12 1.18 -18.08 -3.05
CA ASN A 12 0.04 -18.48 -3.92
C ASN A 12 -0.02 -19.95 -4.37
N VAL A 13 0.78 -20.85 -3.83
CA VAL A 13 0.70 -22.31 -4.14
C VAL A 13 -0.45 -23.02 -3.42
N GLY A 14 -1.23 -22.31 -2.60
CA GLY A 14 -2.34 -22.89 -1.82
C GLY A 14 -1.92 -23.43 -0.46
N LYS A 15 -0.77 -22.99 0.09
CA LYS A 15 -0.22 -23.40 1.39
C LYS A 15 -1.22 -23.23 2.53
N SER A 16 -1.78 -22.04 2.72
CA SER A 16 -2.77 -21.78 3.79
C SER A 16 -4.08 -22.55 3.61
N THR A 17 -4.46 -22.86 2.36
CA THR A 17 -5.63 -23.72 2.08
C THR A 17 -5.37 -25.15 2.56
N LEU A 18 -4.18 -25.67 2.28
CA LEU A 18 -3.78 -27.00 2.70
C LEU A 18 -3.59 -27.07 4.23
N PHE A 19 -3.02 -26.03 4.84
CA PHE A 19 -2.91 -25.89 6.29
C PHE A 19 -4.28 -25.95 6.98
N ASN A 20 -5.25 -25.18 6.45
CA ASN A 20 -6.62 -25.18 6.98
C ASN A 20 -7.30 -26.55 6.82
N ALA A 21 -7.03 -27.26 5.73
CA ALA A 21 -7.57 -28.59 5.51
C ALA A 21 -6.97 -29.65 6.45
N LEU A 22 -5.69 -29.54 6.78
CA LEU A 22 -4.98 -30.45 7.69
C LEU A 22 -5.34 -30.20 9.17
N THR A 23 -5.47 -28.93 9.58
CA THR A 23 -5.64 -28.56 11.00
C THR A 23 -7.09 -28.30 11.40
N GLY A 24 -8.00 -28.10 10.43
CA GLY A 24 -9.41 -27.79 10.68
C GLY A 24 -9.59 -26.52 11.52
N SER A 25 -10.43 -26.62 12.59
CA SER A 25 -10.71 -25.49 13.51
C SER A 25 -9.67 -25.32 14.63
N ARG A 26 -8.67 -26.17 14.72
CA ARG A 26 -7.66 -26.17 15.79
C ARG A 26 -6.44 -25.35 15.38
N GLN A 27 -6.64 -24.04 15.22
CA GLN A 27 -5.58 -23.12 14.77
C GLN A 27 -5.33 -22.04 15.81
N HIS A 28 -4.07 -21.66 15.95
CA HIS A 28 -3.65 -20.50 16.70
C HIS A 28 -2.98 -19.50 15.77
N VAL A 29 -3.35 -18.22 15.91
CA VAL A 29 -2.81 -17.13 15.10
C VAL A 29 -2.11 -16.14 16.02
N GLY A 30 -0.86 -15.86 15.74
CA GLY A 30 -0.03 -14.90 16.46
C GLY A 30 0.95 -14.21 15.53
N ASN A 31 1.95 -13.55 16.06
CA ASN A 31 3.05 -13.00 15.27
C ASN A 31 4.35 -13.75 15.58
N TRP A 32 5.25 -13.83 14.59
CA TRP A 32 6.58 -14.33 14.84
C TRP A 32 7.30 -13.44 15.86
N PRO A 33 8.05 -14.01 16.83
CA PRO A 33 8.69 -13.24 17.90
C PRO A 33 9.56 -12.11 17.33
N GLY A 34 9.27 -10.86 17.75
CA GLY A 34 10.01 -9.69 17.31
C GLY A 34 9.82 -9.26 15.85
N LYS A 35 8.89 -9.87 15.11
CA LYS A 35 8.59 -9.59 13.70
C LYS A 35 7.12 -9.23 13.51
N THR A 36 6.81 -8.48 12.45
CA THR A 36 5.43 -8.10 12.09
C THR A 36 4.73 -9.12 11.18
N VAL A 37 5.34 -10.29 10.99
CA VAL A 37 4.84 -11.37 10.14
C VAL A 37 3.94 -12.28 10.97
N GLU A 38 2.79 -12.67 10.41
CA GLU A 38 1.81 -13.55 11.06
C GLU A 38 2.35 -14.98 11.16
N LYS A 39 2.23 -15.59 12.34
CA LYS A 39 2.51 -17.00 12.59
C LYS A 39 1.21 -17.75 12.74
N LYS A 40 1.04 -18.86 12.03
CA LYS A 40 -0.08 -19.78 12.17
C LYS A 40 0.45 -21.15 12.57
N ASP A 41 -0.05 -21.68 13.65
CA ASP A 41 0.19 -23.05 14.07
C ASP A 41 -1.13 -23.75 14.39
N GLY A 42 -1.16 -25.05 14.17
CA GLY A 42 -2.33 -25.90 14.39
C GLY A 42 -1.92 -27.33 14.70
N TYR A 43 -2.89 -28.17 14.97
CA TYR A 43 -2.64 -29.55 15.39
C TYR A 43 -3.37 -30.54 14.47
N LEU A 44 -2.63 -31.56 14.06
CA LEU A 44 -3.13 -32.71 13.31
C LEU A 44 -3.16 -33.95 14.24
N GLN A 45 -4.30 -34.61 14.34
CA GLN A 45 -4.42 -35.84 15.05
C GLN A 45 -4.02 -37.02 14.14
N LEU A 46 -3.01 -37.77 14.55
CA LEU A 46 -2.49 -38.92 13.80
C LEU A 46 -2.55 -40.16 14.69
N GLY A 47 -3.68 -40.87 14.65
CA GLY A 47 -3.98 -41.92 15.62
C GLY A 47 -4.07 -41.35 17.04
N ASP A 48 -3.23 -41.84 17.94
CA ASP A 48 -3.15 -41.38 19.32
C ASP A 48 -2.14 -40.22 19.53
N GLU A 49 -1.37 -39.87 18.51
CA GLU A 49 -0.38 -38.80 18.58
C GLU A 49 -0.95 -37.48 18.02
N GLU A 50 -0.65 -36.38 18.71
CA GLU A 50 -0.95 -35.02 18.24
C GLU A 50 0.34 -34.40 17.71
N ILE A 51 0.30 -33.97 16.43
CA ILE A 51 1.43 -33.36 15.71
C ILE A 51 1.15 -31.90 15.51
N GLN A 52 2.09 -31.04 15.86
CA GLN A 52 2.02 -29.61 15.60
C GLN A 52 2.39 -29.34 14.14
N ILE A 53 1.55 -28.60 13.43
CA ILE A 53 1.82 -28.09 12.08
C ILE A 53 2.03 -26.57 12.18
N VAL A 54 3.14 -26.07 11.65
CA VAL A 54 3.48 -24.65 11.63
C VAL A 54 3.48 -24.16 10.19
N ASP A 55 2.64 -23.17 9.87
CA ASP A 55 2.58 -22.52 8.56
C ASP A 55 3.70 -21.47 8.45
N LEU A 56 4.73 -21.75 7.66
CA LEU A 56 5.83 -20.81 7.42
C LEU A 56 5.39 -19.72 6.43
N PRO A 57 5.98 -18.52 6.47
CA PRO A 57 5.75 -17.51 5.44
C PRO A 57 6.02 -18.06 4.04
N GLY A 58 5.29 -17.56 3.03
CA GLY A 58 5.51 -17.97 1.63
C GLY A 58 6.83 -17.42 1.11
N THR A 59 7.73 -18.31 0.65
CA THR A 59 9.08 -17.95 0.21
C THR A 59 9.42 -18.62 -1.12
N TYR A 60 10.22 -17.96 -1.95
CA TYR A 60 10.72 -18.54 -3.20
C TYR A 60 12.05 -19.26 -3.01
N SER A 61 12.81 -18.88 -2.00
CA SER A 61 14.10 -19.44 -1.63
C SER A 61 14.30 -19.39 -0.11
N LEU A 62 15.38 -20.00 0.38
CA LEU A 62 15.87 -19.89 1.76
C LEU A 62 17.09 -18.95 1.85
N THR A 63 17.22 -18.03 0.90
CA THR A 63 18.25 -17.00 0.89
C THR A 63 17.79 -15.77 1.67
N ALA A 64 18.66 -15.07 2.35
CA ALA A 64 18.29 -14.00 3.31
C ALA A 64 17.94 -12.65 2.64
N TYR A 65 17.09 -12.64 1.59
CA TYR A 65 16.68 -11.41 0.91
C TYR A 65 15.45 -10.75 1.50
N SER A 66 14.50 -11.55 2.02
CA SER A 66 13.27 -11.05 2.63
C SER A 66 13.18 -11.48 4.10
N ILE A 67 12.34 -10.76 4.88
CA ILE A 67 12.07 -11.13 6.29
C ILE A 67 11.39 -12.50 6.35
N GLU A 68 10.52 -12.80 5.39
CA GLU A 68 9.80 -14.06 5.25
C GLU A 68 10.77 -15.23 5.02
N GLU A 69 11.75 -15.06 4.14
CA GLU A 69 12.80 -16.07 3.86
C GLU A 69 13.68 -16.31 5.07
N ILE A 70 14.08 -15.25 5.78
CA ILE A 70 14.85 -15.35 7.02
C ILE A 70 14.05 -16.13 8.08
N ILE A 71 12.76 -15.81 8.26
CA ILE A 71 11.91 -16.50 9.24
C ILE A 71 11.77 -17.98 8.90
N ALA A 72 11.48 -18.30 7.63
CA ALA A 72 11.30 -19.68 7.18
C ALA A 72 12.59 -20.49 7.38
N ARG A 73 13.74 -19.94 6.97
CA ARG A 73 15.05 -20.58 7.14
C ARG A 73 15.41 -20.74 8.61
N ASP A 74 15.32 -19.68 9.42
CA ASP A 74 15.73 -19.71 10.82
C ASP A 74 14.87 -20.70 11.62
N PHE A 75 13.58 -20.83 11.28
CA PHE A 75 12.72 -21.85 11.88
C PHE A 75 13.17 -23.25 11.51
N ILE A 76 13.47 -23.52 10.25
CA ILE A 76 13.88 -24.85 9.78
C ILE A 76 15.24 -25.23 10.38
N VAL A 77 16.19 -24.30 10.44
CA VAL A 77 17.55 -24.55 10.93
C VAL A 77 17.58 -24.68 12.46
N ASN A 78 16.95 -23.75 13.18
CA ASN A 78 17.08 -23.67 14.64
C ASN A 78 16.10 -24.57 15.40
N GLU A 79 14.85 -24.68 14.91
CA GLU A 79 13.81 -25.50 15.55
C GLU A 79 13.84 -26.96 15.07
N ALA A 80 14.57 -27.25 13.97
CA ALA A 80 14.78 -28.58 13.38
C ALA A 80 13.49 -29.44 13.38
N PRO A 81 12.43 -29.05 12.61
CA PRO A 81 11.16 -29.76 12.60
C PRO A 81 11.36 -31.22 12.15
N THR A 82 10.52 -32.13 12.63
CA THR A 82 10.59 -33.57 12.29
C THR A 82 10.50 -33.81 10.77
N ALA A 83 9.74 -32.99 10.06
CA ALA A 83 9.66 -33.00 8.60
C ALA A 83 9.18 -31.65 8.06
N VAL A 84 9.42 -31.39 6.77
CA VAL A 84 8.92 -30.23 6.05
C VAL A 84 8.00 -30.68 4.92
N ILE A 85 6.76 -30.19 4.91
CA ILE A 85 5.84 -30.36 3.78
C ILE A 85 6.09 -29.21 2.81
N ALA A 86 6.68 -29.48 1.67
CA ALA A 86 6.88 -28.52 0.60
C ALA A 86 5.67 -28.49 -0.32
N VAL A 87 4.86 -27.42 -0.25
CA VAL A 87 3.69 -27.23 -1.12
C VAL A 87 4.13 -26.64 -2.45
N VAL A 88 3.92 -27.41 -3.53
CA VAL A 88 4.41 -27.12 -4.87
C VAL A 88 3.24 -26.97 -5.83
N ASN A 89 3.23 -25.93 -6.65
CA ASN A 89 2.23 -25.77 -7.70
C ASN A 89 2.56 -26.66 -8.89
N ALA A 90 1.73 -27.67 -9.13
CA ALA A 90 1.89 -28.63 -10.24
C ALA A 90 1.94 -27.98 -11.64
N ALA A 91 1.33 -26.81 -11.81
CA ALA A 91 1.33 -26.10 -13.09
C ALA A 91 2.61 -25.29 -13.36
N ASN A 92 3.46 -25.07 -12.31
CA ASN A 92 4.67 -24.25 -12.37
C ASN A 92 5.82 -24.94 -11.59
N LEU A 93 6.13 -26.19 -11.94
CA LEU A 93 7.08 -27.03 -11.24
C LEU A 93 8.50 -26.43 -11.22
N ASP A 94 8.97 -25.92 -12.35
CA ASP A 94 10.33 -25.41 -12.55
C ASP A 94 10.74 -24.46 -11.41
N ARG A 95 9.85 -23.54 -11.10
CA ARG A 95 10.10 -22.50 -10.09
C ARG A 95 9.88 -22.98 -8.66
N ASN A 96 8.91 -23.87 -8.46
CA ASN A 96 8.56 -24.32 -7.13
C ASN A 96 9.54 -25.36 -6.59
N LEU A 97 10.16 -26.15 -7.48
CA LEU A 97 11.18 -27.12 -7.10
C LEU A 97 12.48 -26.48 -6.61
N TYR A 98 12.71 -25.19 -6.88
CA TYR A 98 13.87 -24.46 -6.38
C TYR A 98 13.92 -24.43 -4.84
N LEU A 99 12.79 -24.16 -4.19
CA LEU A 99 12.69 -24.24 -2.72
C LEU A 99 12.87 -25.69 -2.24
N VAL A 100 12.29 -26.66 -2.96
CA VAL A 100 12.41 -28.08 -2.61
C VAL A 100 13.88 -28.54 -2.64
N THR A 101 14.65 -28.12 -3.67
CA THR A 101 16.08 -28.47 -3.75
C THR A 101 16.86 -27.89 -2.58
N GLN A 102 16.59 -26.67 -2.14
CA GLN A 102 17.24 -26.06 -0.98
C GLN A 102 16.86 -26.76 0.35
N LEU A 103 15.62 -27.24 0.49
CA LEU A 103 15.20 -28.02 1.65
C LEU A 103 15.93 -29.39 1.70
N ILE A 104 16.14 -30.02 0.55
CA ILE A 104 16.91 -31.26 0.44
C ILE A 104 18.38 -31.00 0.75
N GLU A 105 18.97 -29.90 0.22
CA GLU A 105 20.35 -29.49 0.52
C GLU A 105 20.59 -29.27 2.02
N LEU A 106 19.58 -28.76 2.74
CA LEU A 106 19.62 -28.64 4.21
C LEU A 106 19.66 -30.00 4.93
N GLY A 107 19.32 -31.08 4.24
CA GLY A 107 19.24 -32.42 4.84
C GLY A 107 17.96 -32.68 5.64
N MET A 108 16.91 -31.90 5.39
CA MET A 108 15.62 -32.08 6.08
C MET A 108 14.82 -33.23 5.46
N PRO A 109 14.03 -33.98 6.27
CA PRO A 109 13.01 -34.88 5.74
C PRO A 109 11.91 -34.05 5.06
N VAL A 110 11.71 -34.25 3.74
CA VAL A 110 10.78 -33.48 2.92
C VAL A 110 9.65 -34.37 2.40
N ILE A 111 8.43 -33.84 2.40
CA ILE A 111 7.26 -34.39 1.70
C ILE A 111 6.83 -33.34 0.67
N VAL A 112 6.72 -33.72 -0.59
CA VAL A 112 6.23 -32.82 -1.64
C VAL A 112 4.73 -32.95 -1.78
N ALA A 113 3.97 -31.93 -1.38
CA ALA A 113 2.54 -31.81 -1.66
C ALA A 113 2.36 -31.11 -3.01
N LEU A 114 2.14 -31.87 -4.07
CA LEU A 114 1.93 -31.40 -5.43
C LEU A 114 0.51 -30.86 -5.56
N ASN A 115 0.30 -29.58 -5.28
CA ASN A 115 -1.01 -28.95 -5.24
C ASN A 115 -1.40 -28.35 -6.60
N MET A 116 -2.71 -28.04 -6.78
CA MET A 116 -3.27 -27.50 -8.02
C MET A 116 -3.11 -28.46 -9.22
N THR A 117 -3.15 -29.76 -9.00
CA THR A 117 -3.05 -30.77 -10.06
C THR A 117 -4.20 -30.70 -11.06
N ASP A 118 -5.37 -30.22 -10.63
CA ASP A 118 -6.50 -29.90 -11.52
C ASP A 118 -6.17 -28.79 -12.53
N VAL A 119 -5.31 -27.83 -12.17
CA VAL A 119 -4.82 -26.76 -13.08
C VAL A 119 -3.79 -27.35 -14.05
N ALA A 120 -2.85 -28.16 -13.55
CA ALA A 120 -1.86 -28.82 -14.40
C ALA A 120 -2.51 -29.73 -15.45
N ARG A 121 -3.49 -30.53 -15.04
CA ARG A 121 -4.26 -31.39 -15.97
C ARG A 121 -5.03 -30.59 -17.02
N ARG A 122 -5.60 -29.44 -16.67
CA ARG A 122 -6.24 -28.52 -17.65
C ARG A 122 -5.25 -27.91 -18.64
N ARG A 123 -3.99 -27.77 -18.26
CA ARG A 123 -2.89 -27.34 -19.14
C ARG A 123 -2.30 -28.51 -19.97
N GLY A 124 -2.85 -29.72 -19.82
CA GLY A 124 -2.39 -30.91 -20.52
C GLY A 124 -1.07 -31.49 -20.00
N LEU A 125 -0.61 -31.06 -18.82
CA LEU A 125 0.59 -31.60 -18.19
C LEU A 125 0.27 -32.97 -17.58
N GLN A 126 1.08 -33.99 -17.88
CA GLN A 126 1.05 -35.29 -17.24
C GLN A 126 2.32 -35.43 -16.38
N ILE A 127 2.15 -35.59 -15.08
CA ILE A 127 3.24 -35.63 -14.12
C ILE A 127 3.34 -37.04 -13.54
N SER A 128 4.50 -37.67 -13.71
CA SER A 128 4.79 -38.96 -13.09
C SER A 128 5.22 -38.76 -11.65
N LEU A 129 4.36 -39.06 -10.68
CA LEU A 129 4.67 -38.95 -9.25
C LEU A 129 5.85 -39.83 -8.85
N GLN A 130 5.84 -41.07 -9.33
CA GLN A 130 6.96 -42.01 -9.09
C GLN A 130 8.24 -41.48 -9.70
N GLY A 131 8.21 -41.03 -10.96
CA GLY A 131 9.39 -40.48 -11.65
C GLY A 131 9.94 -39.23 -10.95
N LEU A 132 9.04 -38.37 -10.41
CA LEU A 132 9.44 -37.19 -9.63
C LEU A 132 10.08 -37.60 -8.29
N SER A 133 9.44 -38.54 -7.56
CA SER A 133 9.95 -39.09 -6.29
C SER A 133 11.34 -39.71 -6.44
N GLU A 134 11.52 -40.59 -7.40
CA GLU A 134 12.82 -41.27 -7.67
C GLU A 134 13.94 -40.28 -7.95
N ARG A 135 13.65 -39.22 -8.74
CA ARG A 135 14.61 -38.18 -9.08
C ARG A 135 14.87 -37.14 -7.98
N LEU A 136 13.95 -37.02 -7.03
CA LEU A 136 14.14 -36.25 -5.83
C LEU A 136 14.73 -37.08 -4.67
N GLY A 137 15.26 -38.27 -4.94
CA GLY A 137 15.92 -39.11 -3.94
C GLY A 137 15.00 -39.99 -3.11
N GLY A 138 13.86 -40.37 -3.68
CA GLY A 138 12.89 -41.25 -3.03
C GLY A 138 11.97 -40.54 -1.99
N ILE A 139 11.96 -39.20 -1.97
CA ILE A 139 11.04 -38.45 -1.09
C ILE A 139 9.59 -38.65 -1.54
N PRO A 140 8.63 -38.69 -0.60
CA PRO A 140 7.22 -38.84 -0.93
C PRO A 140 6.69 -37.63 -1.72
N VAL A 141 6.01 -37.92 -2.84
CA VAL A 141 5.31 -36.91 -3.66
C VAL A 141 3.83 -37.27 -3.70
N VAL A 142 2.97 -36.37 -3.24
CA VAL A 142 1.52 -36.61 -3.12
C VAL A 142 0.76 -35.55 -3.91
N GLU A 143 -0.16 -36.00 -4.77
CA GLU A 143 -1.08 -35.08 -5.48
C GLU A 143 -2.13 -34.52 -4.54
N THR A 144 -2.37 -33.21 -4.60
CA THR A 144 -3.41 -32.56 -3.80
C THR A 144 -4.18 -31.51 -4.62
N VAL A 145 -5.46 -31.30 -4.27
CA VAL A 145 -6.27 -30.18 -4.70
C VAL A 145 -6.86 -29.53 -3.46
N GLY A 146 -6.11 -28.66 -2.83
CA GLY A 146 -6.38 -28.15 -1.48
C GLY A 146 -7.76 -27.50 -1.30
N ASN A 147 -8.32 -26.84 -2.31
CA ASN A 147 -9.67 -26.25 -2.26
C ASN A 147 -10.82 -27.27 -2.33
N ARG A 148 -10.53 -28.53 -2.65
CA ARG A 148 -11.50 -29.65 -2.68
C ARG A 148 -11.19 -30.74 -1.68
N SER A 149 -10.09 -30.58 -0.90
CA SER A 149 -9.58 -31.60 0.02
C SER A 149 -9.26 -32.95 -0.66
N GLU A 150 -9.03 -32.97 -1.98
CA GLU A 150 -8.60 -34.16 -2.70
C GLU A 150 -7.12 -34.46 -2.41
N GLY A 151 -6.78 -35.74 -2.16
CA GLY A 151 -5.42 -36.18 -1.83
C GLY A 151 -4.97 -35.90 -0.39
N LEU A 152 -5.87 -35.43 0.48
CA LEU A 152 -5.56 -35.11 1.87
C LEU A 152 -5.22 -36.36 2.69
N ASP A 153 -5.98 -37.45 2.49
CA ASP A 153 -5.75 -38.72 3.19
C ASP A 153 -4.38 -39.34 2.80
N ASP A 154 -4.02 -39.26 1.51
CA ASP A 154 -2.72 -39.72 1.03
C ASP A 154 -1.57 -38.87 1.61
N LEU A 155 -1.79 -37.57 1.76
CA LEU A 155 -0.83 -36.68 2.40
C LEU A 155 -0.67 -37.00 3.89
N ILE A 156 -1.74 -37.27 4.59
CA ILE A 156 -1.72 -37.70 6.02
C ILE A 156 -0.99 -39.04 6.15
N ALA A 157 -1.21 -39.98 5.24
CA ALA A 157 -0.47 -41.24 5.22
C ALA A 157 1.03 -41.06 4.98
N ALA A 158 1.40 -40.17 4.06
CA ALA A 158 2.80 -39.82 3.81
C ALA A 158 3.45 -39.13 5.03
N ILE A 159 2.72 -38.25 5.72
CA ILE A 159 3.16 -37.65 6.98
C ILE A 159 3.43 -38.73 8.01
N ALA A 160 2.49 -39.67 8.22
CA ALA A 160 2.65 -40.76 9.18
C ALA A 160 3.93 -41.59 8.92
N LEU A 161 4.18 -41.88 7.64
CA LEU A 161 5.33 -42.69 7.21
C LEU A 161 6.64 -41.94 7.47
N VAL A 162 6.75 -40.65 7.12
CA VAL A 162 7.98 -39.85 7.30
C VAL A 162 8.22 -39.57 8.79
N VAL A 163 7.18 -39.36 9.57
CA VAL A 163 7.29 -39.16 11.03
C VAL A 163 7.77 -40.43 11.73
N ALA A 164 7.37 -41.63 11.25
CA ALA A 164 7.81 -42.90 11.78
C ALA A 164 9.25 -43.28 11.35
N GLN A 165 9.61 -42.95 10.11
CA GLN A 165 10.93 -43.22 9.51
C GLN A 165 11.38 -41.99 8.72
N PRO A 166 12.04 -41.04 9.37
CA PRO A 166 12.55 -39.85 8.67
C PRO A 166 13.53 -40.24 7.56
N HIS A 167 13.16 -39.91 6.32
CA HIS A 167 14.01 -40.13 5.16
C HIS A 167 14.48 -38.78 4.60
N THR A 168 15.75 -38.50 4.73
CA THR A 168 16.41 -37.37 4.10
C THR A 168 16.79 -37.79 2.68
N GLY A 169 16.13 -37.25 1.66
CA GLY A 169 16.40 -37.63 0.26
C GLY A 169 17.91 -37.68 -0.06
N GLY A 170 18.36 -38.79 -0.63
CA GLY A 170 19.78 -39.06 -0.86
C GLY A 170 20.40 -38.27 -2.03
N ILE A 171 19.73 -37.27 -2.58
CA ILE A 171 20.24 -36.48 -3.72
C ILE A 171 20.82 -35.17 -3.20
N GLN A 172 22.08 -34.93 -3.52
CA GLN A 172 22.73 -33.62 -3.43
C GLN A 172 22.78 -32.99 -4.82
N THR A 173 22.53 -31.67 -4.89
CA THR A 173 22.78 -30.92 -6.11
C THR A 173 24.26 -31.11 -6.50
N ASN A 174 24.50 -31.81 -7.59
CA ASN A 174 25.86 -32.05 -8.05
C ASN A 174 26.39 -30.81 -8.75
N PHE A 175 26.98 -29.91 -7.98
CA PHE A 175 27.70 -28.76 -8.51
C PHE A 175 28.96 -29.24 -9.27
N THR A 176 29.17 -28.71 -10.48
CA THR A 176 30.24 -29.14 -11.41
C THR A 176 31.23 -28.01 -11.70
N GLY A 177 32.39 -28.38 -12.28
CA GLY A 177 33.41 -27.40 -12.62
C GLY A 177 34.08 -26.75 -11.41
N ILE A 178 34.61 -25.54 -11.60
CA ILE A 178 35.31 -24.78 -10.54
C ILE A 178 34.43 -24.60 -9.30
N LEU A 179 33.12 -24.31 -9.48
CA LEU A 179 32.17 -24.19 -8.38
C LEU A 179 32.10 -25.46 -7.52
N GLY A 180 31.95 -26.64 -8.17
CA GLY A 180 31.86 -27.89 -7.46
C GLY A 180 33.19 -28.26 -6.74
N ASP A 181 34.34 -27.87 -7.30
CA ASP A 181 35.64 -28.07 -6.67
C ASP A 181 35.81 -27.22 -5.42
N GLU A 182 35.42 -25.96 -5.45
CA GLU A 182 35.50 -25.05 -4.31
C GLU A 182 34.49 -25.42 -3.22
N ILE A 183 33.26 -25.85 -3.56
CA ILE A 183 32.29 -26.37 -2.57
C ILE A 183 32.87 -27.59 -1.85
N ARG A 184 33.54 -28.53 -2.58
CA ARG A 184 34.16 -29.69 -1.94
C ARG A 184 35.28 -29.31 -0.97
N LYS A 185 36.11 -28.33 -1.33
CA LYS A 185 37.18 -27.82 -0.44
C LYS A 185 36.63 -27.16 0.83
N LEU A 186 35.66 -26.30 0.66
CA LEU A 186 35.02 -25.65 1.81
C LEU A 186 34.27 -26.65 2.70
N ARG A 187 33.60 -27.64 2.09
CA ARG A 187 32.96 -28.73 2.81
C ARG A 187 33.97 -29.50 3.67
N ALA A 188 35.13 -29.84 3.13
CA ALA A 188 36.17 -30.53 3.90
C ALA A 188 36.64 -29.72 5.11
N LEU A 189 36.81 -28.39 4.96
CA LEU A 189 37.16 -27.52 6.07
C LEU A 189 36.04 -27.41 7.15
N ILE A 190 34.79 -27.50 6.73
CA ILE A 190 33.64 -27.50 7.65
C ILE A 190 33.57 -28.83 8.41
N GLU A 191 33.83 -29.96 7.72
CA GLU A 191 33.83 -31.30 8.28
C GLU A 191 34.96 -31.54 9.33
N GLU A 192 35.98 -30.66 9.38
CA GLU A 192 36.99 -30.65 10.45
C GLU A 192 36.52 -29.94 11.76
N GLN A 193 35.34 -29.30 11.76
CA GLN A 193 34.83 -28.54 12.89
C GLN A 193 33.56 -29.19 13.46
N ASP A 194 33.68 -29.96 14.53
CA ASP A 194 32.57 -30.73 15.13
C ASP A 194 31.37 -29.86 15.49
N ASP A 195 31.57 -28.66 16.02
CA ASP A 195 30.52 -27.72 16.42
C ASP A 195 29.66 -27.26 15.21
N LEU A 196 30.25 -27.14 14.02
CA LEU A 196 29.55 -26.73 12.82
C LEU A 196 28.73 -27.88 12.20
N ILE A 197 29.24 -29.11 12.29
CA ILE A 197 28.57 -30.30 11.76
C ILE A 197 27.31 -30.60 12.55
N GLU A 198 27.33 -30.38 13.88
CA GLU A 198 26.14 -30.58 14.72
C GLU A 198 25.02 -29.61 14.38
N GLN A 199 25.36 -28.38 13.93
CA GLN A 199 24.39 -27.32 13.67
C GLN A 199 23.96 -27.20 12.21
N TYR A 200 24.87 -27.45 11.26
CA TYR A 200 24.65 -27.21 9.83
C TYR A 200 25.05 -28.39 8.97
N ASN A 201 24.31 -28.62 7.87
CA ASN A 201 24.77 -29.52 6.82
C ASN A 201 26.00 -28.92 6.14
N PRO A 202 27.16 -29.62 6.07
CA PRO A 202 28.40 -29.07 5.55
C PRO A 202 28.32 -28.59 4.09
N CYS A 203 27.56 -29.30 3.24
CA CYS A 203 27.38 -28.92 1.84
C CYS A 203 26.53 -27.65 1.70
N TRP A 204 25.46 -27.55 2.48
CA TRP A 204 24.60 -26.36 2.52
C TRP A 204 25.38 -25.14 3.04
N LEU A 205 26.16 -25.32 4.13
CA LEU A 205 26.94 -24.22 4.70
C LEU A 205 28.00 -23.72 3.71
N ALA A 206 28.73 -24.61 3.04
CA ALA A 206 29.71 -24.27 2.01
C ALA A 206 29.06 -23.46 0.87
N THR A 207 27.85 -23.87 0.42
CA THR A 207 27.10 -23.18 -0.61
C THR A 207 26.67 -21.80 -0.16
N LYS A 208 26.17 -21.64 1.10
CA LYS A 208 25.76 -20.36 1.67
C LYS A 208 26.91 -19.37 1.84
N LEU A 209 28.09 -19.86 2.19
CA LEU A 209 29.29 -19.02 2.27
C LEU A 209 29.70 -18.50 0.88
N LEU A 210 29.53 -19.30 -0.18
CA LEU A 210 29.79 -18.85 -1.55
C LEU A 210 28.70 -17.89 -2.09
N GLU A 211 27.45 -18.04 -1.63
CA GLU A 211 26.36 -17.10 -1.93
C GLU A 211 26.48 -15.76 -1.17
N ASP A 212 27.51 -15.53 -0.35
CA ASP A 212 27.73 -14.36 0.49
C ASP A 212 26.52 -14.06 1.43
N ASP A 213 25.87 -15.10 1.98
CA ASP A 213 24.73 -14.96 2.87
C ASP A 213 25.13 -14.27 4.18
N GLN A 214 24.87 -12.97 4.27
CA GLN A 214 25.30 -12.12 5.37
C GLN A 214 24.76 -12.57 6.74
N ALA A 215 23.61 -13.22 6.78
CA ALA A 215 23.04 -13.70 8.03
C ALA A 215 23.74 -14.96 8.53
N VAL A 216 24.15 -15.85 7.62
CA VAL A 216 24.97 -17.03 7.95
C VAL A 216 26.38 -16.58 8.37
N ILE A 217 26.97 -15.64 7.63
CA ILE A 217 28.29 -15.08 7.94
C ILE A 217 28.28 -14.43 9.34
N ALA A 218 27.27 -13.62 9.64
CA ALA A 218 27.13 -12.98 10.94
C ALA A 218 26.93 -13.98 12.11
N ALA A 219 26.24 -15.10 11.84
CA ALA A 219 26.07 -16.17 12.85
C ALA A 219 27.37 -16.93 13.12
N LEU A 220 28.29 -16.96 12.16
CA LEU A 220 29.59 -17.62 12.25
C LEU A 220 30.73 -16.72 12.74
N ASP A 221 30.53 -15.40 12.92
CA ASP A 221 31.60 -14.44 13.31
C ASP A 221 31.99 -14.59 14.79
N SER A 222 32.39 -15.80 15.16
CA SER A 222 33.07 -16.18 16.39
C SER A 222 34.52 -16.53 16.07
N GLY A 223 35.49 -16.18 16.93
CA GLY A 223 36.92 -16.16 16.65
C GLY A 223 37.55 -17.37 15.97
N ASP A 224 36.96 -18.59 16.09
CA ASP A 224 37.49 -19.85 15.53
C ASP A 224 37.08 -20.09 14.05
N THR A 225 36.09 -19.37 13.54
CA THR A 225 35.56 -19.54 12.17
C THR A 225 36.15 -18.58 11.13
N ARG A 226 37.05 -17.66 11.55
CA ARG A 226 37.68 -16.69 10.63
C ARG A 226 38.43 -17.32 9.48
N THR A 227 39.14 -18.40 9.74
CA THR A 227 39.87 -19.15 8.68
C THR A 227 38.93 -19.69 7.63
N LEU A 228 37.74 -20.17 8.01
CA LEU A 228 36.69 -20.63 7.07
C LEU A 228 36.12 -19.48 6.25
N LEU A 229 35.84 -18.34 6.89
CA LEU A 229 35.33 -17.15 6.21
C LEU A 229 36.34 -16.58 5.21
N ASP A 230 37.62 -16.56 5.56
CA ASP A 230 38.69 -16.11 4.65
C ASP A 230 38.87 -17.10 3.47
N ALA A 231 38.80 -18.41 3.74
CA ALA A 231 38.84 -19.43 2.66
C ALA A 231 37.61 -19.30 1.73
N ALA A 232 36.43 -18.99 2.23
CA ALA A 232 35.24 -18.73 1.44
C ALA A 232 35.38 -17.51 0.52
N ARG A 233 35.92 -16.38 1.06
CA ARG A 233 36.22 -15.18 0.24
C ARG A 233 37.22 -15.42 -0.86
N GLU A 234 38.26 -16.22 -0.57
CA GLU A 234 39.24 -16.59 -1.59
C GLU A 234 38.63 -17.54 -2.65
N ALA A 235 37.74 -18.44 -2.23
CA ALA A 235 37.01 -19.31 -3.15
C ALA A 235 36.08 -18.49 -4.08
N GLN A 236 35.36 -17.53 -3.55
CA GLN A 236 34.53 -16.60 -4.33
C GLN A 236 35.38 -15.90 -5.43
N LYS A 237 36.53 -15.32 -5.05
CA LYS A 237 37.44 -14.67 -6.02
C LYS A 237 37.94 -15.65 -7.10
N ARG A 238 38.34 -16.88 -6.72
CA ARG A 238 38.76 -17.87 -7.70
C ARG A 238 37.67 -18.28 -8.68
N ILE A 239 36.42 -18.36 -8.21
CA ILE A 239 35.27 -18.65 -9.07
C ILE A 239 35.04 -17.48 -10.02
N GLU A 240 35.02 -16.25 -9.51
CA GLU A 240 34.80 -15.05 -10.30
C GLU A 240 35.90 -14.82 -11.36
N GLU A 241 37.17 -15.01 -10.98
CA GLU A 241 38.29 -14.93 -11.89
C GLU A 241 38.29 -16.05 -12.96
N GLY A 242 37.83 -17.25 -12.59
CA GLY A 242 37.82 -18.41 -13.50
C GLY A 242 36.62 -18.47 -14.44
N THR A 243 35.49 -17.92 -14.08
CA THR A 243 34.23 -17.99 -14.85
C THR A 243 33.78 -16.63 -15.38
N GLY A 244 34.24 -15.53 -14.79
CA GLY A 244 33.77 -14.19 -15.09
C GLY A 244 32.36 -13.86 -14.53
N GLU A 245 31.79 -14.77 -13.72
CA GLU A 245 30.44 -14.66 -13.15
C GLU A 245 30.48 -14.75 -11.62
N ASP A 246 29.51 -14.08 -10.97
CA ASP A 246 29.30 -14.14 -9.53
C ASP A 246 28.95 -15.57 -9.09
N PRO A 247 29.54 -16.11 -8.00
CA PRO A 247 29.23 -17.44 -7.49
C PRO A 247 27.74 -17.67 -7.22
N GLU A 248 27.01 -16.66 -6.74
CA GLU A 248 25.56 -16.75 -6.50
C GLU A 248 24.80 -17.05 -7.79
N ILE A 249 25.16 -16.40 -8.90
CA ILE A 249 24.52 -16.61 -10.21
C ILE A 249 24.78 -18.04 -10.70
N LEU A 250 26.02 -18.51 -10.58
CA LEU A 250 26.40 -19.87 -10.99
C LEU A 250 25.69 -20.95 -10.15
N ILE A 251 25.55 -20.75 -8.85
CA ILE A 251 24.83 -21.67 -7.97
C ILE A 251 23.36 -21.73 -8.39
N ALA A 252 22.72 -20.58 -8.62
CA ALA A 252 21.34 -20.54 -9.08
C ALA A 252 21.16 -21.22 -10.43
N ASP A 253 22.06 -20.98 -11.41
CA ASP A 253 22.00 -21.59 -12.74
C ASP A 253 22.15 -23.11 -12.65
N GLN A 254 23.10 -23.63 -11.89
CA GLN A 254 23.27 -25.07 -11.73
C GLN A 254 22.11 -25.75 -10.98
N ARG A 255 21.44 -25.06 -10.03
CA ARG A 255 20.22 -25.56 -9.44
C ARG A 255 19.07 -25.64 -10.46
N TYR A 256 18.90 -24.61 -11.30
CA TYR A 256 17.92 -24.68 -12.39
C TYR A 256 18.20 -25.76 -13.39
N GLN A 257 19.45 -25.96 -13.80
CA GLN A 257 19.84 -27.08 -14.68
C GLN A 257 19.55 -28.44 -14.04
N PHE A 258 19.71 -28.58 -12.73
CA PHE A 258 19.35 -29.79 -11.99
C PHE A 258 17.83 -30.00 -12.01
N ILE A 259 17.04 -28.97 -11.76
CA ILE A 259 15.55 -28.97 -11.78
C ILE A 259 15.07 -29.34 -13.19
N ASP A 260 15.63 -28.73 -14.24
CA ASP A 260 15.24 -29.01 -15.63
C ASP A 260 15.41 -30.49 -15.97
N ARG A 261 16.52 -31.10 -15.55
CA ARG A 261 16.77 -32.55 -15.73
C ARG A 261 15.76 -33.44 -14.99
N ILE A 262 15.25 -32.99 -13.82
CA ILE A 262 14.22 -33.71 -13.11
C ILE A 262 12.89 -33.61 -13.88
N ILE A 263 12.55 -32.44 -14.38
CA ILE A 263 11.25 -32.15 -15.02
C ILE A 263 11.18 -32.78 -16.40
N GLU A 264 12.25 -32.71 -17.22
CA GLU A 264 12.29 -33.30 -18.57
C GLU A 264 11.90 -34.78 -18.58
N ASN A 265 12.18 -35.49 -17.52
CA ASN A 265 11.92 -36.93 -17.43
C ASN A 265 10.67 -37.30 -16.59
N ALA A 266 10.17 -36.38 -15.80
CA ALA A 266 8.99 -36.60 -14.91
C ALA A 266 7.71 -35.96 -15.45
N VAL A 267 7.79 -35.03 -16.41
CA VAL A 267 6.64 -34.27 -16.91
C VAL A 267 6.52 -34.35 -18.41
N GLU A 268 5.46 -34.96 -18.89
CA GLU A 268 5.10 -34.90 -20.30
C GLU A 268 4.37 -33.63 -20.60
N ARG A 269 4.92 -32.80 -21.47
CA ARG A 269 4.32 -31.56 -21.94
C ARG A 269 3.55 -31.78 -23.25
N PRO A 270 2.35 -31.21 -23.43
CA PRO A 270 1.65 -31.31 -24.72
C PRO A 270 2.49 -30.65 -25.84
N LYS A 271 2.43 -31.21 -27.03
CA LYS A 271 3.16 -30.69 -28.22
C LYS A 271 2.70 -29.29 -28.62
N GLU A 272 1.46 -28.90 -28.27
CA GLU A 272 0.93 -27.56 -28.44
C GLU A 272 0.69 -26.95 -27.05
N THR A 273 1.32 -25.85 -26.74
CA THR A 273 1.07 -25.08 -25.51
C THR A 273 -0.36 -24.57 -25.49
N ILE A 274 -1.18 -25.07 -24.57
CA ILE A 274 -2.56 -24.58 -24.38
C ILE A 274 -2.46 -23.19 -23.74
N ILE A 275 -2.53 -22.15 -24.57
CA ILE A 275 -2.55 -20.75 -24.10
C ILE A 275 -3.87 -20.54 -23.34
N THR A 276 -3.78 -20.26 -22.07
CA THR A 276 -4.95 -19.98 -21.22
C THR A 276 -5.59 -18.63 -21.59
N ARG A 277 -6.88 -18.45 -21.24
CA ARG A 277 -7.55 -17.16 -21.43
C ARG A 277 -6.83 -16.02 -20.71
N SER A 278 -6.26 -16.29 -19.54
CA SER A 278 -5.47 -15.32 -18.78
C SER A 278 -4.23 -14.88 -19.55
N GLU A 279 -3.48 -15.82 -20.14
CA GLU A 279 -2.29 -15.50 -20.93
C GLU A 279 -2.61 -14.66 -22.18
N LYS A 280 -3.74 -14.93 -22.85
CA LYS A 280 -4.18 -14.09 -23.99
C LYS A 280 -4.53 -12.66 -23.57
N VAL A 281 -5.13 -12.49 -22.39
CA VAL A 281 -5.41 -11.15 -21.84
C VAL A 281 -4.11 -10.47 -21.42
N ASP A 282 -3.18 -11.22 -20.83
CA ASP A 282 -1.88 -10.70 -20.40
C ASP A 282 -1.05 -10.20 -21.57
N GLU A 283 -1.11 -10.85 -22.75
CA GLU A 283 -0.42 -10.39 -23.96
C GLU A 283 -0.79 -8.94 -24.34
N ILE A 284 -2.04 -8.54 -24.09
CA ILE A 284 -2.53 -7.19 -24.36
C ILE A 284 -2.25 -6.25 -23.18
N VAL A 285 -2.59 -6.69 -21.96
CA VAL A 285 -2.56 -5.85 -20.75
C VAL A 285 -1.12 -5.57 -20.28
N THR A 286 -0.19 -6.51 -20.46
CA THR A 286 1.23 -6.34 -20.13
C THR A 286 2.08 -5.92 -21.32
N HIS A 287 1.45 -5.62 -22.48
CA HIS A 287 2.16 -5.22 -23.69
C HIS A 287 2.95 -3.93 -23.44
N ARG A 288 4.16 -3.86 -23.99
CA ARG A 288 5.13 -2.77 -23.77
C ARG A 288 4.58 -1.38 -24.08
N ILE A 289 3.69 -1.25 -25.08
CA ILE A 289 3.09 0.02 -25.51
C ILE A 289 1.69 0.16 -24.97
N TRP A 290 0.83 -0.87 -25.11
CA TRP A 290 -0.59 -0.82 -24.73
C TRP A 290 -0.83 -0.95 -23.22
N GLY A 291 0.08 -1.56 -22.47
CA GLY A 291 -0.07 -1.75 -21.03
C GLY A 291 -0.25 -0.43 -20.26
N LEU A 292 0.53 0.61 -20.60
CA LEU A 292 0.41 1.92 -19.93
C LEU A 292 -0.92 2.64 -20.26
N PRO A 293 -1.37 2.78 -21.53
CA PRO A 293 -2.69 3.32 -21.84
C PRO A 293 -3.85 2.58 -21.15
N ILE A 294 -3.84 1.25 -21.16
CA ILE A 294 -4.88 0.43 -20.51
C ILE A 294 -4.89 0.68 -18.99
N PHE A 295 -3.71 0.74 -18.39
CA PHE A 295 -3.56 1.08 -16.98
C PHE A 295 -4.14 2.47 -16.66
N LEU A 296 -3.78 3.50 -17.45
CA LEU A 296 -4.30 4.85 -17.26
C LEU A 296 -5.82 4.92 -17.43
N LEU A 297 -6.38 4.19 -18.39
CA LEU A 297 -7.82 4.10 -18.59
C LEU A 297 -8.52 3.47 -17.38
N LEU A 298 -8.01 2.35 -16.87
CA LEU A 298 -8.59 1.69 -15.69
C LEU A 298 -8.49 2.57 -14.44
N MET A 299 -7.36 3.26 -14.25
CA MET A 299 -7.22 4.21 -13.14
C MET A 299 -8.18 5.40 -13.28
N TRP A 300 -8.36 5.92 -14.50
CA TRP A 300 -9.34 6.95 -14.75
C TRP A 300 -10.76 6.47 -14.40
N LEU A 301 -11.13 5.23 -14.76
CA LEU A 301 -12.40 4.63 -14.38
C LEU A 301 -12.57 4.54 -12.85
N VAL A 302 -11.52 4.13 -12.13
CA VAL A 302 -11.53 4.12 -10.65
C VAL A 302 -11.77 5.52 -10.10
N PHE A 303 -11.08 6.55 -10.64
CA PHE A 303 -11.28 7.93 -10.21
C PHE A 303 -12.70 8.43 -10.48
N GLN A 304 -13.24 8.18 -11.68
CA GLN A 304 -14.61 8.55 -12.02
C GLN A 304 -15.63 7.87 -11.10
N PHE A 305 -15.44 6.57 -10.84
CA PHE A 305 -16.26 5.83 -9.91
C PHE A 305 -16.18 6.36 -8.49
N THR A 306 -14.97 6.67 -8.02
CA THR A 306 -14.76 7.16 -6.67
C THR A 306 -15.26 8.60 -6.48
N SER A 307 -15.09 9.50 -7.45
CA SER A 307 -15.44 10.91 -7.32
C SER A 307 -16.91 11.18 -7.64
N ASN A 308 -17.37 10.77 -8.81
CA ASN A 308 -18.70 11.16 -9.30
C ASN A 308 -19.82 10.25 -8.74
N VAL A 309 -19.56 8.94 -8.64
CA VAL A 309 -20.57 7.99 -8.14
C VAL A 309 -20.79 8.13 -6.63
N SER A 310 -19.77 8.56 -5.88
CA SER A 310 -19.90 8.77 -4.43
C SER A 310 -20.45 10.15 -4.06
N SER A 311 -20.38 11.15 -4.96
CA SER A 311 -20.77 12.53 -4.69
C SER A 311 -22.18 12.68 -4.11
N PRO A 312 -23.24 12.04 -4.65
CA PRO A 312 -24.58 12.20 -4.09
C PRO A 312 -24.71 11.73 -2.63
N PHE A 313 -23.98 10.69 -2.27
CA PHE A 313 -23.94 10.25 -0.87
C PHE A 313 -23.09 11.14 0.02
N LEU A 314 -22.04 11.75 -0.52
CA LEU A 314 -21.25 12.75 0.19
C LEU A 314 -22.12 13.94 0.57
N ASP A 315 -22.85 14.49 -0.41
CA ASP A 315 -23.76 15.62 -0.23
C ASP A 315 -24.88 15.29 0.78
N TRP A 316 -25.45 14.09 0.67
CA TRP A 316 -26.46 13.63 1.63
C TRP A 316 -25.92 13.53 3.07
N VAL A 317 -24.71 12.98 3.27
CA VAL A 317 -24.08 12.90 4.61
C VAL A 317 -23.81 14.28 5.15
N ASP A 318 -23.39 15.23 4.32
CA ASP A 318 -23.15 16.62 4.70
C ASP A 318 -24.45 17.29 5.19
N VAL A 319 -25.53 17.20 4.41
CA VAL A 319 -26.86 17.70 4.80
C VAL A 319 -27.37 17.01 6.07
N PHE A 320 -27.17 15.70 6.20
CA PHE A 320 -27.57 14.98 7.41
C PHE A 320 -26.84 15.48 8.65
N ILE A 321 -25.52 15.65 8.60
CA ILE A 321 -24.72 16.00 9.77
C ILE A 321 -24.75 17.49 10.03
N ASN A 322 -24.38 18.32 9.06
CA ASN A 322 -24.25 19.76 9.20
C ASN A 322 -25.62 20.46 9.10
N GLY A 323 -26.58 19.86 8.42
CA GLY A 323 -27.99 20.32 8.40
C GLY A 323 -28.78 19.80 9.60
N PHE A 324 -29.15 18.52 9.57
CA PHE A 324 -30.06 17.92 10.54
C PHE A 324 -29.47 17.79 11.94
N VAL A 325 -28.32 17.11 12.12
CA VAL A 325 -27.74 16.84 13.44
C VAL A 325 -27.31 18.13 14.13
N TYR A 326 -26.66 19.04 13.41
CA TYR A 326 -26.20 20.33 13.93
C TYR A 326 -27.40 21.18 14.36
N ARG A 327 -28.44 21.33 13.53
CA ARG A 327 -29.66 22.12 13.80
C ARG A 327 -30.41 21.63 15.02
N TRP A 328 -30.71 20.33 15.10
CA TRP A 328 -31.48 19.78 16.21
C TRP A 328 -30.70 19.74 17.51
N THR A 329 -29.38 19.57 17.45
CA THR A 329 -28.53 19.72 18.65
C THR A 329 -28.49 21.15 19.12
N SER A 330 -28.39 22.14 18.23
CA SER A 330 -28.46 23.58 18.56
C SER A 330 -29.81 23.93 19.18
N TRP A 331 -30.92 23.47 18.59
CA TRP A 331 -32.26 23.65 19.14
C TRP A 331 -32.41 23.03 20.54
N ALA A 332 -31.92 21.81 20.74
CA ALA A 332 -31.99 21.14 22.03
C ALA A 332 -31.20 21.91 23.13
N LEU A 333 -30.02 22.40 22.78
CA LEU A 333 -29.18 23.19 23.68
C LEU A 333 -29.82 24.53 24.02
N ALA A 334 -30.46 25.20 23.05
CA ALA A 334 -31.19 26.44 23.26
C ALA A 334 -32.40 26.24 24.22
N ASN A 335 -33.16 25.14 24.05
CA ASN A 335 -34.29 24.82 24.92
C ASN A 335 -33.90 24.49 26.38
N VAL A 336 -32.70 23.99 26.60
CA VAL A 336 -32.14 23.72 27.93
C VAL A 336 -31.51 24.98 28.55
N GLY A 337 -31.48 26.10 27.80
CA GLY A 337 -30.90 27.38 28.25
C GLY A 337 -29.36 27.42 28.13
N LEU A 338 -28.78 26.53 27.35
CA LEU A 338 -27.31 26.45 27.07
C LEU A 338 -26.93 27.04 25.71
N GLY A 339 -27.87 27.69 24.99
CA GLY A 339 -27.65 28.16 23.61
C GLY A 339 -26.41 29.04 23.46
N ASP A 340 -26.25 30.04 24.31
CA ASP A 340 -25.13 31.00 24.29
C ASP A 340 -23.94 30.56 25.16
N HIS A 341 -23.97 29.33 25.69
CA HIS A 341 -22.88 28.83 26.54
C HIS A 341 -21.72 28.30 25.73
N TRP A 342 -20.49 28.52 26.17
CA TRP A 342 -19.26 27.99 25.48
C TRP A 342 -19.30 26.49 25.20
N PHE A 343 -20.04 25.72 26.02
CA PHE A 343 -20.22 24.29 25.85
C PHE A 343 -20.98 23.96 24.55
N SER A 344 -21.95 24.81 24.18
CA SER A 344 -22.70 24.62 22.92
C SER A 344 -21.78 24.79 21.70
N SER A 345 -20.96 25.84 21.71
CA SER A 345 -19.96 26.02 20.63
C SER A 345 -18.94 24.89 20.59
N LEU A 346 -18.47 24.41 21.75
CA LEU A 346 -17.59 23.21 21.78
C LEU A 346 -18.27 21.99 21.14
N LEU A 347 -19.53 21.73 21.49
CA LEU A 347 -20.26 20.58 20.99
C LEU A 347 -20.58 20.70 19.50
N LEU A 348 -21.03 21.86 19.06
CA LEU A 348 -21.46 22.15 17.69
C LEU A 348 -20.23 22.30 16.77
N ASP A 349 -19.32 23.22 17.07
CA ASP A 349 -18.23 23.61 16.19
C ASP A 349 -16.97 22.76 16.41
N GLY A 350 -16.73 22.33 17.65
CA GLY A 350 -15.59 21.49 17.99
C GLY A 350 -15.81 20.01 17.70
N VAL A 351 -16.97 19.45 18.12
CA VAL A 351 -17.23 18.01 18.05
C VAL A 351 -18.03 17.63 16.81
N ILE A 352 -19.23 18.21 16.63
CA ILE A 352 -20.14 17.83 15.54
C ILE A 352 -19.52 18.22 14.19
N ALA A 353 -19.06 19.45 14.02
CA ALA A 353 -18.41 19.88 12.80
C ALA A 353 -17.10 19.09 12.54
N GLY A 354 -16.31 18.81 13.58
CA GLY A 354 -15.08 18.03 13.45
C GLY A 354 -15.30 16.57 13.07
N VAL A 355 -16.20 15.87 13.74
CA VAL A 355 -16.58 14.49 13.42
C VAL A 355 -17.36 14.43 12.10
N GLY A 356 -18.24 15.40 11.87
CA GLY A 356 -19.00 15.55 10.64
C GLY A 356 -18.11 15.60 9.41
N GLY A 357 -17.07 16.43 9.44
CA GLY A 357 -16.10 16.52 8.36
C GLY A 357 -15.42 15.18 8.03
N VAL A 358 -15.28 14.25 9.00
CA VAL A 358 -14.78 12.88 8.74
C VAL A 358 -15.86 12.03 8.09
N LEU A 359 -17.07 12.08 8.61
CA LEU A 359 -18.18 11.23 8.16
C LEU A 359 -18.62 11.55 6.73
N VAL A 360 -18.55 12.82 6.33
CA VAL A 360 -18.81 13.26 4.95
C VAL A 360 -17.92 12.53 3.93
N PHE A 361 -16.67 12.12 4.28
CA PHE A 361 -15.77 11.40 3.39
C PHE A 361 -15.94 9.88 3.39
N VAL A 362 -16.76 9.32 4.28
CA VAL A 362 -16.98 7.87 4.35
C VAL A 362 -17.49 7.28 3.03
N PRO A 363 -18.48 7.87 2.34
CA PRO A 363 -18.92 7.38 1.05
C PRO A 363 -17.79 7.29 0.02
N VAL A 364 -16.97 8.33 -0.10
CA VAL A 364 -15.83 8.35 -1.02
C VAL A 364 -14.86 7.21 -0.74
N LEU A 365 -14.56 6.95 0.53
CA LEU A 365 -13.68 5.85 0.94
C LEU A 365 -14.30 4.48 0.66
N LEU A 366 -15.59 4.31 0.88
CA LEU A 366 -16.31 3.06 0.56
C LEU A 366 -16.19 2.75 -0.93
N PHE A 367 -16.50 3.70 -1.80
CA PHE A 367 -16.41 3.52 -3.25
C PHE A 367 -14.97 3.31 -3.72
N LEU A 368 -13.99 4.01 -3.12
CA LEU A 368 -12.57 3.81 -3.41
C LEU A 368 -12.13 2.38 -3.04
N TYR A 369 -12.43 1.92 -1.84
CA TYR A 369 -12.03 0.58 -1.39
C TYR A 369 -12.78 -0.52 -2.16
N LEU A 370 -14.02 -0.27 -2.57
CA LEU A 370 -14.79 -1.17 -3.43
C LEU A 370 -14.09 -1.33 -4.79
N ALA A 371 -13.74 -0.23 -5.45
CA ALA A 371 -13.06 -0.25 -6.74
C ALA A 371 -11.68 -0.92 -6.66
N LEU A 372 -10.89 -0.56 -5.64
CA LEU A 372 -9.59 -1.17 -5.43
C LEU A 372 -9.68 -2.66 -5.08
N GLY A 373 -10.66 -3.07 -4.27
CA GLY A 373 -10.90 -4.47 -3.94
C GLY A 373 -11.25 -5.31 -5.19
N ILE A 374 -12.07 -4.77 -6.10
CA ILE A 374 -12.37 -5.41 -7.37
C ILE A 374 -11.10 -5.59 -8.22
N LEU A 375 -10.26 -4.58 -8.32
CA LEU A 375 -9.02 -4.65 -9.09
C LEU A 375 -7.99 -5.61 -8.45
N GLU A 376 -7.92 -5.64 -7.14
CA GLU A 376 -7.03 -6.53 -6.36
C GLU A 376 -7.45 -7.99 -6.53
N ASP A 377 -8.71 -8.32 -6.27
CA ASP A 377 -9.24 -9.69 -6.37
C ASP A 377 -9.24 -10.21 -7.81
N SER A 378 -9.42 -9.34 -8.82
CA SER A 378 -9.35 -9.73 -10.23
C SER A 378 -7.94 -10.19 -10.65
N GLY A 379 -6.89 -9.84 -9.89
CA GLY A 379 -5.48 -10.07 -10.22
C GLY A 379 -4.88 -9.02 -11.15
N TYR A 380 -5.61 -7.94 -11.49
CA TYR A 380 -5.11 -6.88 -12.36
C TYR A 380 -3.95 -6.11 -11.72
N MET A 381 -3.96 -5.93 -10.39
CA MET A 381 -2.96 -5.12 -9.69
C MET A 381 -1.52 -5.65 -9.84
N ALA A 382 -1.36 -6.98 -9.97
CA ALA A 382 -0.06 -7.58 -10.27
C ALA A 382 0.46 -7.17 -11.66
N ARG A 383 -0.43 -7.08 -12.66
CA ARG A 383 -0.08 -6.65 -14.02
C ARG A 383 0.30 -5.17 -14.06
N ALA A 384 -0.46 -4.35 -13.35
CA ALA A 384 -0.14 -2.92 -13.21
C ALA A 384 1.26 -2.72 -12.61
N ALA A 385 1.60 -3.46 -11.54
CA ALA A 385 2.93 -3.43 -10.95
C ALA A 385 4.03 -3.88 -11.93
N PHE A 386 3.76 -4.92 -12.74
CA PHE A 386 4.68 -5.41 -13.77
C PHE A 386 4.94 -4.36 -14.86
N VAL A 387 3.91 -3.73 -15.39
CA VAL A 387 4.03 -2.68 -16.43
C VAL A 387 4.85 -1.49 -15.94
N MET A 388 4.67 -1.11 -14.67
CA MET A 388 5.30 0.06 -14.08
C MET A 388 6.68 -0.22 -13.44
N ASP A 389 7.12 -1.47 -13.37
CA ASP A 389 8.38 -1.86 -12.74
C ASP A 389 9.59 -1.10 -13.31
N ARG A 390 9.64 -0.86 -14.62
CA ARG A 390 10.73 -0.11 -15.25
C ARG A 390 10.86 1.31 -14.69
N VAL A 391 9.73 2.01 -14.46
CA VAL A 391 9.72 3.38 -13.93
C VAL A 391 10.14 3.36 -12.46
N MET A 392 9.66 2.38 -11.71
CA MET A 392 9.99 2.24 -10.28
C MET A 392 11.46 1.92 -10.05
N ARG A 393 12.07 1.06 -10.86
CA ARG A 393 13.52 0.75 -10.78
C ARG A 393 14.40 1.97 -11.00
N TRP A 394 13.99 2.90 -11.86
CA TRP A 394 14.74 4.15 -12.04
C TRP A 394 14.83 4.96 -10.73
N MET A 395 13.79 4.93 -9.90
CA MET A 395 13.78 5.53 -8.56
C MET A 395 14.45 4.63 -7.49
N GLY A 396 14.90 3.42 -7.84
CA GLY A 396 15.45 2.44 -6.90
C GLY A 396 14.40 1.76 -6.04
N LEU A 397 13.16 1.70 -6.52
CA LEU A 397 12.03 1.05 -5.91
C LEU A 397 11.62 -0.21 -6.68
N HIS A 398 11.00 -1.14 -5.97
CA HIS A 398 10.38 -2.32 -6.55
C HIS A 398 9.08 -1.97 -7.28
N GLY A 399 8.73 -2.68 -8.37
CA GLY A 399 7.51 -2.42 -9.15
C GLY A 399 6.22 -2.42 -8.34
N LYS A 400 6.13 -3.25 -7.29
CA LYS A 400 4.98 -3.24 -6.34
C LYS A 400 4.77 -1.89 -5.64
N SER A 401 5.83 -1.05 -5.50
CA SER A 401 5.75 0.28 -4.88
C SER A 401 4.85 1.25 -5.64
N PHE A 402 4.64 0.99 -6.92
CA PHE A 402 3.76 1.81 -7.75
C PHE A 402 2.30 1.77 -7.28
N LEU A 403 1.86 0.63 -6.74
CA LEU A 403 0.50 0.43 -6.29
C LEU A 403 0.09 1.38 -5.14
N PRO A 404 0.82 1.44 -4.02
CA PRO A 404 0.56 2.45 -2.98
C PRO A 404 0.63 3.89 -3.49
N MET A 405 1.55 4.20 -4.42
CA MET A 405 1.66 5.56 -4.95
C MET A 405 0.42 5.98 -5.72
N ILE A 406 -0.17 5.09 -6.52
CA ILE A 406 -1.42 5.37 -7.23
C ILE A 406 -2.60 5.54 -6.30
N VAL A 407 -2.72 4.68 -5.30
CA VAL A 407 -3.74 4.86 -4.25
C VAL A 407 -3.62 6.24 -3.60
N GLY A 408 -2.41 6.80 -3.54
CA GLY A 408 -2.12 8.15 -3.04
C GLY A 408 -2.84 9.29 -3.81
N PHE A 409 -3.15 9.10 -5.09
CA PHE A 409 -3.97 10.07 -5.83
C PHE A 409 -5.42 10.13 -5.34
N GLY A 410 -5.96 9.02 -4.87
CA GLY A 410 -7.27 9.00 -4.21
C GLY A 410 -7.17 9.51 -2.78
N CYS A 411 -6.37 8.84 -1.94
CA CYS A 411 -6.16 9.18 -0.54
C CYS A 411 -4.80 8.68 -0.03
N THR A 412 -4.07 9.55 0.67
CA THR A 412 -2.74 9.22 1.22
C THR A 412 -2.81 8.19 2.36
N VAL A 413 -3.89 8.15 3.13
CA VAL A 413 -4.04 7.21 4.27
C VAL A 413 -4.02 5.75 3.80
N PRO A 414 -4.91 5.31 2.89
CA PRO A 414 -4.84 3.95 2.35
C PRO A 414 -3.54 3.69 1.59
N ALA A 415 -2.93 4.70 0.96
CA ALA A 415 -1.63 4.56 0.31
C ALA A 415 -0.53 4.14 1.31
N VAL A 416 -0.48 4.76 2.48
CA VAL A 416 0.46 4.39 3.55
C VAL A 416 0.22 2.95 4.03
N TYR A 417 -1.03 2.56 4.27
CA TYR A 417 -1.33 1.18 4.67
C TYR A 417 -1.06 0.16 3.57
N ALA A 418 -1.27 0.52 2.29
CA ALA A 418 -0.98 -0.36 1.16
C ALA A 418 0.52 -0.71 1.03
N THR A 419 1.42 0.09 1.63
CA THR A 419 2.85 -0.25 1.65
C THR A 419 3.18 -1.52 2.43
N ARG A 420 2.24 -2.05 3.23
CA ARG A 420 2.39 -3.35 3.90
C ARG A 420 2.55 -4.53 2.93
N THR A 421 2.09 -4.37 1.70
CA THR A 421 2.26 -5.38 0.63
C THR A 421 3.69 -5.47 0.10
N LEU A 422 4.56 -4.54 0.50
CA LEU A 422 5.97 -4.53 0.13
C LEU A 422 6.79 -5.30 1.15
N GLU A 423 7.65 -6.16 0.69
CA GLU A 423 8.46 -7.07 1.51
C GLU A 423 9.62 -6.34 2.18
N ASN A 424 10.26 -5.42 1.47
CA ASN A 424 11.43 -4.69 1.97
C ASN A 424 11.03 -3.45 2.78
N GLU A 425 11.54 -3.33 4.01
CA GLU A 425 11.25 -2.19 4.90
C GLU A 425 11.69 -0.85 4.32
N LYS A 426 12.81 -0.82 3.57
CA LYS A 426 13.29 0.36 2.84
C LYS A 426 12.25 0.82 1.82
N ASP A 427 11.77 -0.10 0.98
CA ASP A 427 10.79 0.20 -0.06
C ASP A 427 9.45 0.64 0.54
N ARG A 428 9.03 0.02 1.65
CA ARG A 428 7.86 0.44 2.43
C ARG A 428 7.97 1.89 2.89
N LYS A 429 9.09 2.24 3.55
CA LYS A 429 9.33 3.59 4.09
C LYS A 429 9.40 4.63 2.97
N LEU A 430 10.17 4.34 1.93
CA LEU A 430 10.36 5.26 0.82
C LEU A 430 9.06 5.45 0.03
N THR A 431 8.34 4.37 -0.28
CA THR A 431 7.06 4.44 -1.00
C THR A 431 6.01 5.23 -0.22
N ALA A 432 5.86 4.99 1.09
CA ALA A 432 4.94 5.74 1.93
C ALA A 432 5.30 7.23 1.96
N PHE A 433 6.58 7.55 1.98
CA PHE A 433 7.09 8.92 1.95
C PHE A 433 6.73 9.61 0.62
N LEU A 434 6.97 8.96 -0.50
CA LEU A 434 6.70 9.49 -1.84
C LEU A 434 5.20 9.62 -2.13
N ALA A 435 4.38 8.71 -1.61
CA ALA A 435 2.93 8.75 -1.76
C ALA A 435 2.29 10.03 -1.21
N THR A 436 2.95 10.75 -0.29
CA THR A 436 2.44 12.02 0.24
C THR A 436 2.50 13.17 -0.74
N PHE A 437 3.34 13.08 -1.78
CA PHE A 437 3.42 14.07 -2.86
C PHE A 437 2.36 13.85 -3.94
N MET A 438 1.71 12.68 -3.98
CA MET A 438 0.60 12.43 -4.88
C MET A 438 -0.58 13.32 -4.47
N SER A 439 -1.16 14.03 -5.44
CA SER A 439 -2.29 14.93 -5.17
C SER A 439 -3.55 14.12 -4.90
N CYS A 440 -4.02 14.10 -3.66
CA CYS A 440 -5.27 13.44 -3.31
C CYS A 440 -6.50 14.28 -3.69
N GLY A 441 -7.68 13.64 -3.78
CA GLY A 441 -8.93 14.30 -4.16
C GLY A 441 -9.32 15.50 -3.28
N ALA A 442 -8.98 15.47 -1.99
CA ALA A 442 -9.24 16.56 -1.04
C ALA A 442 -8.51 17.89 -1.34
N ARG A 443 -7.49 17.86 -2.20
CA ARG A 443 -6.78 19.07 -2.66
C ARG A 443 -7.45 19.71 -3.88
N LEU A 444 -8.24 18.95 -4.62
CA LEU A 444 -8.86 19.40 -5.89
C LEU A 444 -9.72 20.66 -5.73
N PRO A 445 -10.62 20.78 -4.71
CA PRO A 445 -11.41 21.99 -4.53
C PRO A 445 -10.56 23.26 -4.41
N VAL A 446 -9.43 23.20 -3.73
CA VAL A 446 -8.51 24.33 -3.58
C VAL A 446 -7.98 24.76 -4.96
N TYR A 447 -7.51 23.80 -5.78
CA TYR A 447 -7.00 24.11 -7.12
C TYR A 447 -8.05 24.67 -8.05
N VAL A 448 -9.29 24.17 -7.96
CA VAL A 448 -10.40 24.63 -8.79
C VAL A 448 -10.76 26.07 -8.45
N ILE A 449 -10.95 26.41 -7.16
CA ILE A 449 -11.33 27.77 -6.75
C ILE A 449 -10.22 28.78 -7.10
N PHE A 450 -8.96 28.46 -6.86
CA PHE A 450 -7.86 29.33 -7.26
C PHE A 450 -7.68 29.38 -8.78
N GLY A 451 -7.97 28.28 -9.47
CA GLY A 451 -7.97 28.19 -10.92
C GLY A 451 -9.04 29.09 -11.54
N SER A 452 -10.29 29.01 -11.08
CA SER A 452 -11.40 29.83 -11.57
C SER A 452 -11.19 31.31 -11.24
N ALA A 453 -10.80 31.63 -9.99
CA ALA A 453 -10.60 33.02 -9.56
C ALA A 453 -9.50 33.75 -10.36
N PHE A 454 -8.35 33.11 -10.61
CA PHE A 454 -7.18 33.79 -11.21
C PHE A 454 -6.94 33.48 -12.67
N PHE A 455 -7.44 32.36 -13.19
CA PHE A 455 -7.11 31.87 -14.55
C PHE A 455 -8.35 31.62 -15.42
N GLY A 456 -9.58 31.67 -14.85
CA GLY A 456 -10.84 31.51 -15.59
C GLY A 456 -10.84 30.25 -16.47
N ALA A 457 -10.97 30.38 -17.79
CA ALA A 457 -11.02 29.24 -18.72
C ALA A 457 -9.75 28.36 -18.70
N ALA A 458 -8.62 28.82 -18.15
CA ALA A 458 -7.39 28.04 -18.03
C ALA A 458 -7.26 27.30 -16.68
N SER A 459 -8.31 27.29 -15.85
CA SER A 459 -8.31 26.64 -14.53
C SER A 459 -7.92 25.16 -14.60
N GLY A 460 -8.42 24.42 -15.60
CA GLY A 460 -8.06 23.02 -15.83
C GLY A 460 -6.57 22.81 -16.09
N SER A 461 -5.89 23.75 -16.70
CA SER A 461 -4.44 23.69 -16.92
C SER A 461 -3.66 23.82 -15.60
N LEU A 462 -4.12 24.66 -14.68
CA LEU A 462 -3.55 24.76 -13.33
C LEU A 462 -3.68 23.43 -12.57
N VAL A 463 -4.87 22.86 -12.57
CA VAL A 463 -5.12 21.56 -11.93
C VAL A 463 -4.19 20.49 -12.49
N PHE A 464 -4.11 20.37 -13.82
CA PHE A 464 -3.23 19.42 -14.48
C PHE A 464 -1.75 19.65 -14.10
N ALA A 465 -1.31 20.91 -14.10
CA ALA A 465 0.05 21.26 -13.71
C ALA A 465 0.37 20.86 -12.26
N MET A 466 -0.58 20.97 -11.32
CA MET A 466 -0.40 20.53 -9.93
C MET A 466 -0.20 19.01 -9.83
N TYR A 467 -0.97 18.22 -10.59
CA TYR A 467 -0.79 16.76 -10.61
C TYR A 467 0.59 16.35 -11.16
N ILE A 468 1.01 16.95 -12.28
CA ILE A 468 2.33 16.70 -12.87
C ILE A 468 3.45 17.13 -11.91
N LEU A 469 3.32 18.30 -11.27
CA LEU A 469 4.30 18.78 -10.30
C LEU A 469 4.46 17.81 -9.11
N GLY A 470 3.36 17.26 -8.58
CA GLY A 470 3.40 16.27 -7.52
C GLY A 470 4.21 15.03 -7.91
N ILE A 471 3.98 14.52 -9.13
CA ILE A 471 4.73 13.38 -9.68
C ILE A 471 6.22 13.73 -9.82
N VAL A 472 6.54 14.90 -10.40
CA VAL A 472 7.92 15.32 -10.60
C VAL A 472 8.66 15.47 -9.27
N VAL A 473 8.04 16.08 -8.26
CA VAL A 473 8.63 16.23 -6.92
C VAL A 473 8.83 14.85 -6.26
N ALA A 474 7.90 13.92 -6.42
CA ALA A 474 8.06 12.55 -5.93
C ALA A 474 9.25 11.85 -6.60
N LEU A 475 9.38 11.98 -7.94
CA LEU A 475 10.50 11.41 -8.69
C LEU A 475 11.85 11.98 -8.22
N ILE A 476 11.94 13.30 -8.09
CA ILE A 476 13.17 13.99 -7.60
C ILE A 476 13.50 13.53 -6.18
N THR A 477 12.50 13.50 -5.29
CA THR A 477 12.68 13.07 -3.90
C THR A 477 13.15 11.61 -3.84
N GLY A 478 12.55 10.72 -4.62
CA GLY A 478 12.95 9.32 -4.72
C GLY A 478 14.39 9.16 -5.17
N TYR A 479 14.78 9.88 -6.22
CA TYR A 479 16.16 9.90 -6.72
C TYR A 479 17.16 10.42 -5.68
N VAL A 480 16.83 11.51 -5.00
CA VAL A 480 17.67 12.07 -3.92
C VAL A 480 17.83 11.09 -2.77
N MET A 481 16.72 10.50 -2.29
CA MET A 481 16.77 9.55 -1.17
C MET A 481 17.51 8.25 -1.53
N LYS A 482 17.37 7.76 -2.77
CA LYS A 482 18.16 6.63 -3.28
C LYS A 482 19.66 6.88 -3.16
N ASN A 483 20.10 8.07 -3.56
CA ASN A 483 21.54 8.40 -3.63
C ASN A 483 22.12 8.89 -2.30
N THR A 484 21.28 9.24 -1.31
CA THR A 484 21.71 9.74 0.00
C THR A 484 21.46 8.73 1.11
N VAL A 485 20.19 8.49 1.45
CA VAL A 485 19.79 7.69 2.62
C VAL A 485 19.96 6.17 2.36
N TYR A 486 19.74 5.73 1.11
CA TYR A 486 19.69 4.32 0.73
C TYR A 486 20.79 3.88 -0.25
N ARG A 487 21.92 4.57 -0.26
CA ARG A 487 23.02 4.38 -1.22
C ARG A 487 23.60 2.96 -1.24
N SER A 488 23.61 2.28 -0.09
CA SER A 488 24.27 0.97 0.09
C SER A 488 23.35 -0.24 -0.08
N SER A 489 22.12 -0.06 -0.51
CA SER A 489 21.17 -1.19 -0.63
C SER A 489 20.93 -1.52 -2.10
N PRO A 490 21.32 -2.71 -2.59
CA PRO A 490 21.01 -3.14 -3.94
C PRO A 490 19.48 -3.27 -4.12
N PRO A 491 18.96 -3.05 -5.34
CA PRO A 491 17.55 -3.28 -5.61
C PRO A 491 17.27 -4.78 -5.54
N ALA A 492 16.20 -5.16 -4.81
CA ALA A 492 15.75 -6.54 -4.78
C ALA A 492 15.32 -7.00 -6.19
N PRO A 493 15.67 -8.22 -6.63
CA PRO A 493 15.24 -8.74 -7.92
C PRO A 493 13.70 -8.84 -7.96
N PHE A 494 13.11 -8.34 -9.05
CA PHE A 494 11.66 -8.43 -9.24
C PHE A 494 11.30 -9.79 -9.81
N VAL A 495 10.87 -10.69 -8.94
CA VAL A 495 10.33 -11.98 -9.31
C VAL A 495 8.88 -12.06 -8.81
N MET A 496 7.90 -11.88 -9.71
CA MET A 496 6.49 -11.94 -9.37
C MET A 496 5.74 -12.88 -10.30
N GLU A 497 5.02 -13.84 -9.72
CA GLU A 497 4.07 -14.65 -10.48
C GLU A 497 2.80 -13.84 -10.73
N LEU A 498 2.35 -13.83 -11.98
CA LEU A 498 1.06 -13.23 -12.33
C LEU A 498 -0.04 -14.23 -11.97
N PRO A 499 -0.86 -13.97 -10.93
CA PRO A 499 -1.96 -14.87 -10.58
C PRO A 499 -2.98 -14.92 -11.74
N PRO A 500 -3.68 -16.04 -11.97
CA PRO A 500 -4.71 -16.11 -13.00
C PRO A 500 -5.82 -15.11 -12.70
N TYR A 501 -6.43 -14.53 -13.75
CA TYR A 501 -7.60 -13.68 -13.58
C TYR A 501 -8.75 -14.45 -12.92
N ARG A 502 -9.38 -13.81 -11.96
CA ARG A 502 -10.53 -14.34 -11.23
C ARG A 502 -11.66 -13.32 -11.24
N ILE A 503 -12.90 -13.80 -11.25
CA ILE A 503 -14.06 -12.93 -11.02
C ILE A 503 -14.13 -12.67 -9.51
N PRO A 504 -14.09 -11.39 -9.09
CA PRO A 504 -14.17 -11.03 -7.68
C PRO A 504 -15.45 -11.56 -7.02
N ARG A 505 -15.35 -12.08 -5.81
CA ARG A 505 -16.52 -12.52 -5.05
C ARG A 505 -17.10 -11.33 -4.29
N PRO A 506 -18.37 -10.95 -4.52
CA PRO A 506 -18.96 -9.76 -3.91
C PRO A 506 -18.87 -9.74 -2.38
N ARG A 507 -18.98 -10.91 -1.75
CA ARG A 507 -18.89 -11.04 -0.29
C ARG A 507 -17.49 -10.70 0.24
N ASP A 508 -16.43 -11.14 -0.44
CA ASP A 508 -15.05 -10.96 -0.01
C ASP A 508 -14.65 -9.49 -0.22
N VAL A 509 -15.01 -8.91 -1.38
CA VAL A 509 -14.80 -7.49 -1.67
C VAL A 509 -15.53 -6.59 -0.66
N TRP A 510 -16.79 -6.92 -0.32
CA TRP A 510 -17.55 -6.17 0.68
C TRP A 510 -16.91 -6.25 2.07
N ALA A 511 -16.47 -7.44 2.49
CA ALA A 511 -15.82 -7.62 3.80
C ALA A 511 -14.51 -6.81 3.89
N GLN A 512 -13.66 -6.87 2.86
CA GLN A 512 -12.42 -6.09 2.80
C GLN A 512 -12.68 -4.57 2.79
N MET A 513 -13.65 -4.11 2.00
CA MET A 513 -14.07 -2.71 1.95
C MET A 513 -14.48 -2.22 3.35
N TRP A 514 -15.36 -2.97 4.03
CA TRP A 514 -15.86 -2.60 5.34
C TRP A 514 -14.77 -2.59 6.42
N GLU A 515 -13.92 -3.62 6.46
CA GLU A 515 -12.81 -3.71 7.39
C GLU A 515 -11.83 -2.52 7.27
N ARG A 516 -11.47 -2.17 6.02
CA ARG A 516 -10.59 -1.03 5.74
C ARG A 516 -11.26 0.30 6.15
N THR A 517 -12.55 0.46 5.87
CA THR A 517 -13.31 1.68 6.22
C THR A 517 -13.48 1.81 7.73
N GLN A 518 -13.86 0.74 8.43
CA GLN A 518 -13.98 0.73 9.89
C GLN A 518 -12.63 1.04 10.56
N GLY A 519 -11.54 0.45 10.04
CA GLY A 519 -10.19 0.74 10.52
C GLY A 519 -9.82 2.22 10.37
N PHE A 520 -10.23 2.87 9.28
CA PHE A 520 -10.05 4.31 9.08
C PHE A 520 -10.88 5.13 10.07
N LEU A 521 -12.18 4.83 10.20
CA LEU A 521 -13.10 5.58 11.07
C LEU A 521 -12.64 5.59 12.53
N VAL A 522 -12.27 4.44 13.07
CA VAL A 522 -11.83 4.33 14.47
C VAL A 522 -10.48 5.03 14.67
N LYS A 523 -9.51 4.79 13.81
CA LYS A 523 -8.14 5.30 14.01
C LYS A 523 -8.00 6.78 13.66
N SER A 524 -8.61 7.21 12.56
CA SER A 524 -8.50 8.61 12.10
C SER A 524 -9.51 9.51 12.79
N GLY A 525 -10.74 9.04 13.05
CA GLY A 525 -11.79 9.82 13.70
C GLY A 525 -11.38 10.30 15.09
N THR A 526 -10.75 9.46 15.91
CA THR A 526 -10.27 9.86 17.24
C THR A 526 -9.19 10.95 17.18
N VAL A 527 -8.27 10.86 16.23
CA VAL A 527 -7.20 11.87 16.06
C VAL A 527 -7.76 13.17 15.53
N ILE A 528 -8.68 13.09 14.55
CA ILE A 528 -9.31 14.28 13.96
C ILE A 528 -10.16 15.00 15.02
N LEU A 529 -10.97 14.28 15.80
CA LEU A 529 -11.71 14.85 16.90
C LEU A 529 -10.81 15.62 17.88
N GLY A 530 -9.69 15.01 18.30
CA GLY A 530 -8.75 15.66 19.19
C GLY A 530 -8.14 16.94 18.62
N VAL A 531 -7.80 16.94 17.33
CA VAL A 531 -7.24 18.14 16.65
C VAL A 531 -8.32 19.19 16.41
N SER A 532 -9.56 18.78 16.07
CA SER A 532 -10.69 19.70 15.90
C SER A 532 -11.01 20.45 17.19
N VAL A 533 -11.11 19.73 18.31
CA VAL A 533 -11.30 20.34 19.63
C VAL A 533 -10.13 21.27 20.00
N ALA A 534 -8.90 20.90 19.67
CA ALA A 534 -7.74 21.76 19.91
C ALA A 534 -7.76 23.04 19.05
N LEU A 535 -8.18 22.96 17.79
CA LEU A 535 -8.35 24.13 16.91
C LEU A 535 -9.47 25.02 17.40
N TRP A 536 -10.62 24.44 17.77
CA TRP A 536 -11.72 25.19 18.37
C TRP A 536 -11.25 25.94 19.63
N LEU A 537 -10.49 25.26 20.51
CA LEU A 537 -9.96 25.89 21.72
C LEU A 537 -9.04 27.08 21.40
N LEU A 538 -8.19 26.96 20.39
CA LEU A 538 -7.34 28.06 19.93
C LEU A 538 -8.15 29.25 19.39
N MET A 539 -9.30 28.99 18.75
CA MET A 539 -10.20 30.01 18.24
C MET A 539 -11.04 30.65 19.35
N ALA A 540 -11.41 29.89 20.38
CA ALA A 540 -12.21 30.36 21.52
C ALA A 540 -11.44 31.22 22.55
N ILE A 541 -10.10 31.09 22.61
CA ILE A 541 -9.29 31.84 23.57
C ILE A 541 -8.88 33.18 22.99
N PRO A 542 -9.21 34.34 23.68
CA PRO A 542 -8.75 35.67 23.27
C PRO A 542 -7.23 35.80 23.37
N ALA A 543 -6.60 36.44 22.38
CA ALA A 543 -5.17 36.73 22.38
C ALA A 543 -4.73 37.76 23.42
N HIS A 544 -5.64 38.68 23.79
CA HIS A 544 -5.47 39.70 24.82
C HIS A 544 -6.75 39.84 25.66
N PRO A 545 -6.65 40.20 26.95
CA PRO A 545 -7.81 40.35 27.82
C PRO A 545 -8.85 41.39 27.33
N ASP A 546 -8.41 42.37 26.52
CA ASP A 546 -9.21 43.47 26.01
C ASP A 546 -9.97 43.15 24.71
N THR A 547 -9.72 41.96 24.08
CA THR A 547 -10.26 41.63 22.76
C THR A 547 -11.58 40.86 22.81
N GLY A 548 -12.10 40.53 23.97
CA GLY A 548 -13.39 39.84 24.14
C GLY A 548 -13.36 38.80 25.26
N LEU A 549 -14.49 38.19 25.53
CA LEU A 549 -14.63 37.07 26.46
C LEU A 549 -14.32 35.74 25.75
N PHE A 550 -14.10 34.68 26.52
CA PHE A 550 -13.91 33.33 25.99
C PHE A 550 -15.09 32.95 25.08
N ASN A 551 -14.78 32.49 23.85
CA ASN A 551 -15.75 32.12 22.82
C ASN A 551 -16.55 33.26 22.16
N GLU A 552 -16.25 34.54 22.46
CA GLU A 552 -16.88 35.73 21.84
C GLU A 552 -15.88 36.55 21.03
N VAL A 553 -14.78 35.94 20.59
CA VAL A 553 -13.66 36.63 19.97
C VAL A 553 -13.67 36.41 18.45
N GLN A 554 -13.40 37.47 17.69
CA GLN A 554 -13.17 37.33 16.26
C GLN A 554 -11.91 36.46 15.99
N ALA A 555 -11.93 35.65 14.91
CA ALA A 555 -10.85 34.71 14.59
C ALA A 555 -9.47 35.39 14.52
N GLY A 556 -9.39 36.65 14.09
CA GLY A 556 -8.14 37.42 14.01
C GLY A 556 -7.57 37.80 15.39
N ASP A 557 -8.42 38.03 16.38
CA ASP A 557 -8.06 38.46 17.73
C ASP A 557 -7.95 37.29 18.72
N SER A 558 -8.18 36.08 18.24
CA SER A 558 -8.03 34.84 18.99
C SER A 558 -6.56 34.38 19.07
N LEU A 559 -6.27 33.41 19.94
CA LEU A 559 -4.98 32.74 20.01
C LEU A 559 -4.62 32.09 18.67
N PHE A 560 -5.61 31.57 17.92
CA PHE A 560 -5.44 31.06 16.56
C PHE A 560 -4.93 32.13 15.60
N GLY A 561 -5.53 33.33 15.58
CA GLY A 561 -5.09 34.44 14.76
C GLY A 561 -3.68 34.91 15.13
N ARG A 562 -3.33 34.92 16.42
CA ARG A 562 -1.99 35.28 16.90
C ARG A 562 -0.92 34.26 16.48
N VAL A 563 -1.21 32.96 16.64
CA VAL A 563 -0.29 31.88 16.21
C VAL A 563 -0.09 31.92 14.69
N SER A 564 -1.19 32.11 13.95
CA SER A 564 -1.15 32.26 12.48
C SER A 564 -0.33 33.48 12.07
N GLY A 565 -0.49 34.61 12.79
CA GLY A 565 0.27 35.84 12.59
C GLY A 565 1.76 35.71 12.88
N LEU A 566 2.16 34.87 13.85
CA LEU A 566 3.56 34.56 14.14
C LEU A 566 4.24 33.75 13.05
N ILE A 567 3.50 32.86 12.37
CA ILE A 567 4.00 32.01 11.27
C ILE A 567 3.98 32.77 9.94
N ALA A 568 3.03 33.69 9.73
CA ALA A 568 2.84 34.42 8.49
C ALA A 568 4.11 35.06 7.88
N PRO A 569 5.04 35.64 8.67
CA PRO A 569 6.27 36.21 8.12
C PRO A 569 7.14 35.21 7.38
N ALA A 570 7.13 33.91 7.78
CA ALA A 570 7.88 32.87 7.09
C ALA A 570 7.33 32.57 5.69
N LEU A 571 6.06 32.89 5.43
CA LEU A 571 5.39 32.69 4.13
C LEU A 571 5.40 33.95 3.24
N LYS A 572 5.85 35.12 3.76
CA LYS A 572 6.01 36.34 2.96
C LYS A 572 6.89 36.16 1.72
N PRO A 573 8.04 35.42 1.78
CA PRO A 573 8.87 35.21 0.60
C PRO A 573 8.16 34.43 -0.51
N ALA A 574 7.09 33.68 -0.19
CA ALA A 574 6.25 32.95 -1.12
C ALA A 574 5.04 33.75 -1.64
N GLY A 575 4.86 35.01 -1.20
CA GLY A 575 3.84 35.94 -1.70
C GLY A 575 2.47 35.86 -1.00
N PHE A 576 2.25 34.99 -0.02
CA PHE A 576 0.97 34.80 0.66
C PHE A 576 1.07 34.81 2.21
N GLY A 577 1.97 35.61 2.77
CA GLY A 577 2.24 35.68 4.19
C GLY A 577 1.26 36.59 4.98
N SER A 578 0.00 36.24 5.04
CA SER A 578 -1.02 36.86 5.92
C SER A 578 -1.48 35.89 7.01
N TRP A 579 -2.05 36.40 8.10
CA TRP A 579 -2.59 35.52 9.16
C TRP A 579 -3.76 34.68 8.63
N GLN A 580 -4.57 35.23 7.71
CA GLN A 580 -5.71 34.56 7.09
C GLN A 580 -5.26 33.33 6.26
N THR A 581 -4.32 33.51 5.35
CA THR A 581 -3.79 32.40 4.53
C THR A 581 -3.04 31.39 5.39
N THR A 582 -2.31 31.84 6.41
CA THR A 582 -1.60 30.95 7.35
C THR A 582 -2.58 30.16 8.19
N GLY A 583 -3.64 30.80 8.69
CA GLY A 583 -4.71 30.16 9.45
C GLY A 583 -5.41 29.08 8.61
N SER A 584 -5.77 29.37 7.36
CA SER A 584 -6.37 28.40 6.46
C SER A 584 -5.44 27.22 6.18
N LEU A 585 -4.11 27.42 6.10
CA LEU A 585 -3.15 26.34 5.99
C LEU A 585 -3.06 25.50 7.27
N MET A 586 -3.23 26.12 8.45
CA MET A 586 -3.27 25.39 9.74
C MET A 586 -4.52 24.50 9.85
N THR A 587 -5.69 25.00 9.51
CA THR A 587 -6.92 24.18 9.45
C THR A 587 -6.82 23.09 8.38
N GLY A 588 -6.17 23.37 7.26
CA GLY A 588 -5.88 22.41 6.19
C GLY A 588 -4.94 21.25 6.59
N ILE A 589 -4.32 21.26 7.77
CA ILE A 589 -3.61 20.10 8.33
C ILE A 589 -4.65 19.06 8.81
N LEU A 590 -5.80 19.50 9.30
CA LEU A 590 -6.88 18.59 9.66
C LEU A 590 -7.40 17.84 8.44
N ALA A 591 -7.89 18.59 7.46
CA ALA A 591 -8.34 18.09 6.17
C ALA A 591 -8.15 19.19 5.11
N LYS A 592 -7.74 18.84 3.90
CA LYS A 592 -7.32 19.82 2.89
C LYS A 592 -8.46 20.69 2.35
N GLU A 593 -9.65 20.15 2.26
CA GLU A 593 -10.88 20.84 1.86
C GLU A 593 -11.29 21.93 2.86
N VAL A 594 -10.95 21.78 4.14
CA VAL A 594 -11.22 22.79 5.17
C VAL A 594 -10.52 24.13 4.89
N ILE A 595 -9.47 24.13 4.05
CA ILE A 595 -8.84 25.37 3.57
C ILE A 595 -9.86 26.29 2.91
N VAL A 596 -10.70 25.71 2.05
CA VAL A 596 -11.70 26.47 1.28
C VAL A 596 -12.77 27.04 2.21
N SER A 597 -13.34 26.24 3.08
CA SER A 597 -14.37 26.69 4.03
C SER A 597 -13.83 27.72 5.03
N THR A 598 -12.60 27.56 5.51
CA THR A 598 -11.93 28.55 6.36
C THR A 598 -11.69 29.87 5.60
N MET A 599 -11.26 29.79 4.36
CA MET A 599 -11.09 30.98 3.52
C MET A 599 -12.42 31.68 3.24
N SER A 600 -13.50 30.93 2.97
CA SER A 600 -14.83 31.47 2.78
C SER A 600 -15.29 32.25 4.03
N GLN A 601 -15.17 31.66 5.21
CA GLN A 601 -15.51 32.30 6.48
C GLN A 601 -14.70 33.57 6.76
N ILE A 602 -13.39 33.56 6.44
CA ILE A 602 -12.50 34.69 6.76
C ILE A 602 -12.60 35.82 5.72
N TYR A 603 -12.78 35.48 4.44
CA TYR A 603 -12.73 36.47 3.35
C TYR A 603 -14.10 36.91 2.84
N ALA A 604 -15.15 36.08 2.95
CA ALA A 604 -16.48 36.41 2.43
C ALA A 604 -17.38 37.12 3.43
N GLU A 605 -16.93 37.34 4.71
CA GLU A 605 -17.73 37.99 5.78
C GLU A 605 -19.17 37.45 5.85
N GLU A 606 -19.36 36.15 5.78
CA GLU A 606 -20.69 35.57 5.96
C GLU A 606 -21.15 35.76 7.42
N SER A 607 -22.04 36.72 7.62
CA SER A 607 -22.94 36.70 8.75
C SER A 607 -23.86 35.48 8.58
N HIS A 608 -23.55 34.37 9.26
CA HIS A 608 -24.52 33.29 9.47
C HIS A 608 -25.64 33.80 10.36
N THR A 609 -26.50 34.64 9.84
CA THR A 609 -27.88 34.72 10.33
C THR A 609 -28.55 33.46 9.72
N SER A 610 -28.38 32.33 10.38
CA SER A 610 -29.31 31.23 10.18
C SER A 610 -30.67 31.68 10.68
N ASP A 611 -31.49 32.23 9.77
CA ASP A 611 -32.92 32.32 10.03
C ASP A 611 -33.38 30.90 10.33
N PHE A 612 -33.68 30.66 11.60
CA PHE A 612 -34.23 29.42 12.10
C PHE A 612 -35.61 29.27 11.46
N VAL A 613 -35.67 28.60 10.30
CA VAL A 613 -36.94 28.20 9.72
C VAL A 613 -37.50 27.14 10.65
N GLU A 614 -38.61 27.42 11.32
CA GLU A 614 -39.36 26.49 12.17
C GLU A 614 -39.91 25.36 11.30
N THR A 615 -39.06 24.38 10.99
CA THR A 615 -39.50 23.11 10.40
C THR A 615 -39.79 22.12 11.52
N SER A 616 -40.85 21.36 11.40
CA SER A 616 -41.13 20.27 12.35
C SER A 616 -40.09 19.15 12.22
N LEU A 617 -39.76 18.46 13.31
CA LEU A 617 -38.86 17.31 13.32
C LEU A 617 -39.27 16.25 12.28
N GLU A 618 -40.59 16.08 12.10
CA GLU A 618 -41.17 15.12 11.17
C GLU A 618 -40.88 15.51 9.71
N GLU A 619 -40.99 16.80 9.39
CA GLU A 619 -40.71 17.35 8.06
C GLU A 619 -39.19 17.22 7.73
N ASP A 620 -38.31 17.54 8.69
CA ASP A 620 -36.87 17.41 8.52
C ASP A 620 -36.43 15.94 8.36
N LEU A 621 -36.99 15.03 9.15
CA LEU A 621 -36.71 13.58 8.97
C LEU A 621 -37.23 13.07 7.62
N ARG A 622 -38.37 13.58 7.15
CA ARG A 622 -38.90 13.23 5.85
C ARG A 622 -38.06 13.76 4.71
N SER A 623 -37.55 15.01 4.83
CA SER A 623 -36.63 15.59 3.82
C SER A 623 -35.33 14.81 3.74
N VAL A 624 -34.68 14.48 4.84
CA VAL A 624 -33.45 13.66 4.89
C VAL A 624 -33.65 12.28 4.29
N SER A 625 -34.82 11.65 4.53
CA SER A 625 -35.14 10.33 3.95
C SER A 625 -35.39 10.41 2.44
N LEU A 626 -36.03 11.48 1.95
CA LEU A 626 -36.24 11.71 0.52
C LEU A 626 -34.93 11.98 -0.20
N GLU A 627 -34.05 12.80 0.42
CA GLU A 627 -32.71 13.10 -0.10
C GLU A 627 -31.84 11.85 -0.16
N PHE A 628 -31.93 10.93 0.81
CA PHE A 628 -31.26 9.62 0.71
C PHE A 628 -31.73 8.83 -0.51
N GLY A 629 -33.04 8.79 -0.76
CA GLY A 629 -33.61 8.16 -1.95
C GLY A 629 -33.13 8.79 -3.25
N GLN A 630 -33.04 10.14 -3.26
CA GLN A 630 -32.50 10.89 -4.39
C GLN A 630 -31.00 10.61 -4.60
N ALA A 631 -30.20 10.61 -3.52
CA ALA A 631 -28.79 10.27 -3.57
C ALA A 631 -28.56 8.87 -4.14
N ALA A 632 -29.37 7.87 -3.77
CA ALA A 632 -29.30 6.53 -4.32
C ALA A 632 -29.62 6.50 -5.83
N LEU A 633 -30.65 7.24 -6.27
CA LEU A 633 -31.00 7.34 -7.69
C LEU A 633 -29.92 8.05 -8.49
N LEU A 634 -29.38 9.16 -8.00
CA LEU A 634 -28.29 9.90 -8.63
C LEU A 634 -27.02 9.06 -8.73
N THR A 635 -26.70 8.27 -7.71
CA THR A 635 -25.58 7.33 -7.73
C THR A 635 -25.72 6.30 -8.85
N ILE A 636 -26.92 5.76 -9.09
CA ILE A 636 -27.19 4.87 -10.21
C ILE A 636 -27.02 5.61 -11.54
N GLN A 637 -27.53 6.84 -11.66
CA GLN A 637 -27.40 7.65 -12.86
C GLN A 637 -25.93 7.97 -13.16
N GLU A 638 -25.14 8.39 -12.17
CA GLU A 638 -23.72 8.66 -12.32
C GLU A 638 -22.92 7.41 -12.69
N THR A 639 -23.30 6.25 -12.15
CA THR A 639 -22.70 4.95 -12.54
C THR A 639 -22.96 4.65 -14.03
N LEU A 640 -24.15 4.92 -14.54
CA LEU A 640 -24.48 4.74 -15.97
C LEU A 640 -23.77 5.79 -16.86
N ASN A 641 -23.59 7.01 -16.38
CA ASN A 641 -22.90 8.08 -17.10
C ASN A 641 -21.39 7.83 -17.28
N ILE A 642 -20.78 6.92 -16.50
CA ILE A 642 -19.37 6.51 -16.72
C ILE A 642 -19.19 5.95 -18.14
N ILE A 643 -20.18 5.22 -18.68
CA ILE A 643 -20.07 4.59 -20.00
C ILE A 643 -19.92 5.63 -21.12
N PRO A 644 -20.81 6.60 -21.31
CA PRO A 644 -20.65 7.63 -22.35
C PRO A 644 -19.43 8.51 -22.11
N ARG A 645 -19.12 8.88 -20.87
CA ARG A 645 -17.89 9.64 -20.55
C ARG A 645 -16.62 8.88 -20.95
N THR A 646 -16.61 7.54 -20.80
CA THR A 646 -15.47 6.70 -21.23
C THR A 646 -15.35 6.64 -22.75
N ILE A 647 -16.48 6.56 -23.46
CA ILE A 647 -16.51 6.55 -24.94
C ILE A 647 -16.00 7.87 -25.50
N ASN A 648 -16.37 9.00 -24.88
CA ASN A 648 -15.92 10.34 -25.28
C ASN A 648 -14.41 10.58 -25.12
N LEU A 649 -13.70 9.75 -24.31
CA LEU A 649 -12.24 9.77 -24.22
C LEU A 649 -11.53 9.21 -25.46
N ILE A 650 -12.22 8.46 -26.31
CA ILE A 650 -11.62 7.87 -27.51
C ILE A 650 -11.53 8.99 -28.58
N PRO A 651 -10.30 9.44 -28.96
CA PRO A 651 -10.15 10.42 -30.04
C PRO A 651 -10.74 9.84 -31.32
N PHE A 652 -11.57 10.59 -32.03
CA PHE A 652 -12.31 10.25 -33.25
C PHE A 652 -13.74 9.69 -33.05
N VAL A 653 -14.21 9.39 -31.87
CA VAL A 653 -15.60 9.07 -31.59
C VAL A 653 -16.26 10.27 -30.92
N GLY A 654 -16.29 11.41 -31.63
CA GLY A 654 -16.94 12.64 -31.16
C GLY A 654 -18.47 12.49 -31.18
N LEU A 655 -19.04 11.82 -30.19
CA LEU A 655 -20.49 11.68 -30.01
C LEU A 655 -21.14 12.90 -29.32
N GLY A 656 -20.41 14.01 -29.14
CA GLY A 656 -20.86 15.17 -28.38
C GLY A 656 -20.90 14.90 -26.86
N GLU A 657 -21.35 15.85 -26.07
CA GLU A 657 -21.62 15.65 -24.64
C GLU A 657 -22.85 14.75 -24.46
N LEU A 658 -22.69 13.44 -24.67
CA LEU A 658 -23.68 12.43 -24.34
C LEU A 658 -23.55 12.07 -22.89
N ASP A 659 -24.18 12.83 -22.00
CA ASP A 659 -24.57 12.33 -20.69
C ASP A 659 -25.98 11.75 -20.84
N PHE A 660 -26.19 10.50 -20.45
CA PHE A 660 -27.54 9.88 -20.44
C PHE A 660 -28.48 10.66 -19.50
N PHE A 661 -27.89 11.28 -18.50
CA PHE A 661 -28.58 12.15 -17.53
C PHE A 661 -27.71 13.40 -17.34
N PRO A 662 -28.22 14.59 -17.71
CA PRO A 662 -27.48 15.85 -17.49
C PRO A 662 -27.24 16.03 -15.99
N ALA A 663 -25.99 16.29 -15.62
CA ALA A 663 -25.63 16.59 -14.26
C ALA A 663 -26.40 17.85 -13.80
N GLN A 664 -27.15 17.77 -12.72
CA GLN A 664 -27.57 18.95 -12.01
C GLN A 664 -26.34 19.51 -11.32
N SER A 665 -25.71 20.51 -11.95
CA SER A 665 -24.68 21.28 -11.29
C SER A 665 -25.35 22.02 -10.10
N GLN A 666 -25.08 21.57 -8.89
CA GLN A 666 -25.24 22.44 -7.74
C GLN A 666 -24.12 23.49 -7.86
N ASP A 667 -24.46 24.64 -8.41
CA ASP A 667 -23.62 25.84 -8.36
C ASP A 667 -23.51 26.26 -6.89
N VAL A 668 -22.50 25.72 -6.20
CA VAL A 668 -22.05 26.34 -4.95
C VAL A 668 -21.66 27.77 -5.34
N ASP A 669 -22.28 28.77 -4.71
CA ASP A 669 -22.03 30.18 -5.02
C ASP A 669 -20.59 30.58 -4.58
N THR A 670 -19.63 30.12 -5.36
CA THR A 670 -18.18 30.41 -5.17
C THR A 670 -17.81 31.80 -5.65
N THR A 671 -18.71 32.48 -6.36
CA THR A 671 -18.46 33.77 -7.01
C THR A 671 -18.04 34.86 -6.02
N ARG A 672 -18.59 34.83 -4.81
CA ARG A 672 -18.22 35.80 -3.74
C ARG A 672 -16.82 35.55 -3.21
N LEU A 673 -16.47 34.29 -2.95
CA LEU A 673 -15.13 33.92 -2.49
C LEU A 673 -14.08 34.22 -3.57
N GLU A 674 -14.35 33.89 -4.81
CA GLU A 674 -13.48 34.21 -5.96
C GLU A 674 -13.20 35.71 -6.05
N GLY A 675 -14.25 36.55 -5.93
CA GLY A 675 -14.10 38.00 -5.95
C GLY A 675 -13.28 38.57 -4.79
N SER A 676 -13.28 37.94 -3.61
CA SER A 676 -12.54 38.40 -2.44
C SER A 676 -11.07 37.91 -2.41
N LEU A 677 -10.77 36.78 -3.04
CA LEU A 677 -9.41 36.20 -3.09
C LEU A 677 -8.46 37.07 -3.93
N ILE A 678 -8.90 37.60 -5.05
CA ILE A 678 -8.06 38.41 -5.94
C ILE A 678 -7.44 39.61 -5.21
N PRO A 679 -8.21 40.51 -4.56
CA PRO A 679 -7.62 41.65 -3.85
C PRO A 679 -6.83 41.24 -2.60
N ALA A 680 -7.17 40.11 -1.96
CA ALA A 680 -6.44 39.63 -0.81
C ALA A 680 -5.02 39.18 -1.19
N PHE A 681 -4.90 38.39 -2.25
CA PHE A 681 -3.61 37.92 -2.74
C PHE A 681 -2.78 39.02 -3.40
N ALA A 682 -3.41 39.97 -4.09
CA ALA A 682 -2.74 41.17 -4.59
C ALA A 682 -2.08 41.99 -3.47
N ARG A 683 -2.79 42.22 -2.36
CA ARG A 683 -2.26 42.93 -1.19
C ARG A 683 -1.06 42.21 -0.56
N THR A 684 -1.12 40.88 -0.41
CA THR A 684 -0.01 40.10 0.20
C THR A 684 1.19 39.96 -0.71
N ALA A 685 0.97 39.89 -2.03
CA ALA A 685 2.01 39.81 -3.06
C ALA A 685 2.69 41.15 -3.35
N GLY A 686 2.08 42.27 -2.94
CA GLY A 686 2.58 43.64 -3.11
C GLY A 686 2.21 44.34 -4.42
N SER A 687 1.53 43.68 -5.35
CA SER A 687 0.94 44.26 -6.56
C SER A 687 -0.17 43.36 -7.14
N GLU A 688 -1.08 43.95 -7.94
CA GLU A 688 -2.15 43.19 -8.61
C GLU A 688 -1.58 42.14 -9.59
N ALA A 689 -0.54 42.49 -10.30
CA ALA A 689 0.11 41.58 -11.26
C ALA A 689 0.84 40.40 -10.57
N ALA A 690 1.25 40.54 -9.29
CA ALA A 690 1.85 39.46 -8.52
C ALA A 690 0.82 38.51 -7.87
N GLY A 691 -0.46 38.91 -7.81
CA GLY A 691 -1.54 38.12 -7.22
C GLY A 691 -1.67 36.71 -7.82
N PRO A 692 -1.77 36.55 -9.14
CA PRO A 692 -1.84 35.22 -9.79
C PRO A 692 -0.61 34.35 -9.50
N ILE A 693 0.60 34.95 -9.43
CA ILE A 693 1.83 34.22 -9.12
C ILE A 693 1.80 33.71 -7.67
N ALA A 694 1.33 34.55 -6.73
CA ALA A 694 1.15 34.15 -5.34
C ALA A 694 0.08 33.05 -5.19
N ALA A 695 -0.97 33.09 -5.99
CA ALA A 695 -2.00 32.05 -6.05
C ALA A 695 -1.43 30.69 -6.50
N VAL A 696 -0.60 30.68 -7.55
CA VAL A 696 0.13 29.46 -7.97
C VAL A 696 1.06 28.97 -6.87
N ALA A 697 1.84 29.87 -6.25
CA ALA A 697 2.75 29.52 -5.17
C ALA A 697 2.00 28.92 -3.96
N PHE A 698 0.83 29.46 -3.63
CA PHE A 698 -0.05 28.91 -2.59
C PHE A 698 -0.52 27.49 -2.94
N ASN A 699 -0.98 27.26 -4.16
CA ASN A 699 -1.39 25.91 -4.62
C ASN A 699 -0.24 24.91 -4.60
N VAL A 700 0.97 25.33 -4.99
CA VAL A 700 2.20 24.51 -4.87
C VAL A 700 2.50 24.17 -3.41
N PHE A 701 2.35 25.14 -2.51
CA PHE A 701 2.51 24.89 -1.08
C PHE A 701 1.46 23.90 -0.58
N VAL A 702 0.17 24.07 -0.91
CA VAL A 702 -0.93 23.15 -0.55
C VAL A 702 -0.69 21.74 -1.07
N LEU A 703 -0.11 21.60 -2.25
CA LEU A 703 0.26 20.31 -2.82
C LEU A 703 1.32 19.59 -1.97
N LEU A 704 2.38 20.28 -1.57
CA LEU A 704 3.61 19.67 -1.08
C LEU A 704 3.75 19.66 0.44
N TYR A 705 3.01 20.55 1.19
CA TYR A 705 3.16 20.65 2.63
C TYR A 705 2.59 19.44 3.38
N ILE A 706 2.66 19.48 4.71
CA ILE A 706 2.25 18.39 5.61
C ILE A 706 0.95 17.74 5.13
N PRO A 707 0.90 16.41 4.96
CA PRO A 707 -0.35 15.71 4.62
C PRO A 707 -1.36 15.84 5.76
N CYS A 708 -2.61 15.45 5.55
CA CYS A 708 -3.64 15.52 6.59
C CYS A 708 -3.24 14.74 7.86
N VAL A 709 -3.78 15.14 9.00
CA VAL A 709 -3.46 14.53 10.31
C VAL A 709 -3.65 13.02 10.33
N SER A 710 -4.64 12.52 9.60
CA SER A 710 -4.87 11.08 9.44
C SER A 710 -3.71 10.37 8.74
N ALA A 711 -3.13 10.97 7.70
CA ALA A 711 -1.96 10.41 7.01
C ALA A 711 -0.71 10.46 7.89
N VAL A 712 -0.53 11.54 8.65
CA VAL A 712 0.55 11.66 9.66
C VAL A 712 0.40 10.59 10.75
N SER A 713 -0.83 10.35 11.21
CA SER A 713 -1.13 9.28 12.18
C SER A 713 -0.82 7.89 11.61
N ALA A 714 -1.21 7.62 10.36
CA ALA A 714 -0.89 6.38 9.68
C ALA A 714 0.63 6.15 9.56
N MET A 715 1.38 7.20 9.18
CA MET A 715 2.86 7.14 9.13
C MET A 715 3.48 6.85 10.50
N ARG A 716 2.95 7.46 11.57
CA ARG A 716 3.40 7.18 12.93
C ARG A 716 3.15 5.73 13.34
N GLN A 717 2.00 5.17 12.97
CA GLN A 717 1.62 3.80 13.29
C GLN A 717 2.48 2.79 12.53
N GLU A 718 2.76 3.03 11.24
CA GLU A 718 3.50 2.10 10.39
C GLU A 718 5.02 2.18 10.57
N PHE A 719 5.57 3.38 10.77
CA PHE A 719 7.03 3.60 10.71
C PHE A 719 7.61 4.30 11.95
N GLY A 720 6.76 4.60 12.93
CA GLY A 720 7.18 5.19 14.20
C GLY A 720 7.38 6.71 14.18
N ARG A 721 7.62 7.27 15.38
CA ARG A 721 7.68 8.74 15.60
C ARG A 721 8.83 9.41 14.84
N ARG A 722 10.00 8.77 14.76
CA ARG A 722 11.19 9.37 14.11
C ARG A 722 10.96 9.59 12.62
N TRP A 723 10.38 8.61 11.95
CA TRP A 723 10.09 8.67 10.52
C TRP A 723 8.97 9.67 10.20
N MET A 724 7.93 9.70 11.04
CA MET A 724 6.87 10.71 10.95
C MET A 724 7.42 12.14 11.00
N TRP A 725 8.28 12.47 11.98
CA TRP A 725 8.85 13.81 12.08
C TRP A 725 9.80 14.15 10.94
N ALA A 726 10.57 13.18 10.46
CA ALA A 726 11.41 13.35 9.28
C ALA A 726 10.58 13.72 8.05
N GLN A 727 9.43 13.05 7.85
CA GLN A 727 8.50 13.34 6.78
C GLN A 727 7.91 14.75 6.90
N ILE A 728 7.37 15.12 8.08
CA ILE A 728 6.76 16.44 8.31
C ILE A 728 7.79 17.54 8.00
N SER A 729 9.00 17.42 8.53
CA SER A 729 10.05 18.42 8.33
C SER A 729 10.45 18.53 6.86
N TYR A 730 10.61 17.40 6.17
CA TYR A 730 11.00 17.39 4.77
C TYR A 730 9.89 17.96 3.85
N THR A 731 8.65 17.52 4.02
CA THR A 731 7.53 18.01 3.19
C THR A 731 7.29 19.50 3.40
N LEU A 732 7.39 19.99 4.64
CA LEU A 732 7.26 21.42 4.94
C LEU A 732 8.37 22.24 4.30
N PHE A 733 9.62 21.75 4.38
CA PHE A 733 10.77 22.41 3.76
C PHE A 733 10.64 22.43 2.23
N VAL A 734 10.30 21.32 1.59
CA VAL A 734 10.13 21.24 0.15
C VAL A 734 8.98 22.12 -0.32
N ALA A 735 7.85 22.14 0.39
CA ALA A 735 6.71 22.98 0.09
C ALA A 735 7.07 24.46 0.15
N TRP A 736 7.78 24.88 1.21
CA TRP A 736 8.23 26.24 1.38
C TRP A 736 9.22 26.66 0.28
N ALA A 737 10.25 25.84 0.03
CA ALA A 737 11.26 26.12 -0.97
C ALA A 737 10.67 26.20 -2.38
N ALA A 738 9.76 25.26 -2.72
CA ALA A 738 9.09 25.26 -4.03
C ALA A 738 8.17 26.47 -4.20
N ALA A 739 7.37 26.82 -3.20
CA ALA A 739 6.50 27.99 -3.23
C ALA A 739 7.29 29.30 -3.35
N VAL A 740 8.37 29.46 -2.58
CA VAL A 740 9.26 30.63 -2.71
C VAL A 740 9.90 30.70 -4.09
N LEU A 741 10.39 29.58 -4.61
CA LEU A 741 10.99 29.51 -5.94
C LEU A 741 9.98 29.92 -7.01
N VAL A 742 8.77 29.37 -6.98
CA VAL A 742 7.69 29.71 -7.94
C VAL A 742 7.34 31.19 -7.87
N PHE A 743 7.20 31.75 -6.67
CA PHE A 743 6.86 33.17 -6.52
C PHE A 743 7.99 34.09 -6.98
N GLN A 744 9.23 33.84 -6.56
CA GLN A 744 10.37 34.70 -6.88
C GLN A 744 10.76 34.63 -8.36
N VAL A 745 10.78 33.39 -8.92
CA VAL A 745 11.05 33.22 -10.37
C VAL A 745 9.89 33.79 -11.20
N GLY A 746 8.63 33.54 -10.80
CA GLY A 746 7.48 34.10 -11.48
C GLY A 746 7.49 35.64 -11.46
N LYS A 747 7.86 36.23 -10.31
CA LYS A 747 8.03 37.70 -10.22
C LYS A 747 9.14 38.21 -11.12
N LEU A 748 10.25 37.51 -11.23
CA LEU A 748 11.39 37.91 -12.09
C LEU A 748 11.05 37.82 -13.60
N LEU A 749 10.22 36.86 -14.00
CA LEU A 749 9.90 36.60 -15.40
C LEU A 749 8.72 37.41 -15.93
N PHE A 750 7.76 37.77 -15.06
CA PHE A 750 6.49 38.38 -15.48
C PHE A 750 6.26 39.80 -14.94
N LEU A 751 7.08 40.29 -14.03
CA LEU A 751 7.06 41.63 -13.47
C LEU A 751 8.42 42.32 -13.61
#